data_0049867d8d61576e14e76f1b9a63c286
#
_entry.id   0049867d8d61576e14e76f1b9a63c286
#
_cell.length_a   1.000
_cell.length_b   1.000
_cell.length_c   1.000
_cell.angle_alpha   90.00
_cell.angle_beta   90.00
_cell.angle_gamma   90.00
#
_symmetry.space_group_name_H-M   'P 1'
#
loop_
_entity.id
_entity.type
_entity.pdbx_description
1 polymer ?
#
loop_
_entity_poly.entity_id
_entity_poly.type
_entity_poly.pdbx_seq_one_letter_code
_entity_poly.pdbx_strand_id
1 'polypeptide(L)'
;MSTFTARWSEALIDENYERWLSNPRSVDPDWAAFFEGFELGFAKSEENGETAVAEHAPGAVSDSSIQTRVEALVYAYRTLGHTIADLDPLDVLKRSNPLLTLKELGFAENELDLMVSSRFFKEGKRMKLREMIRELEAIYCGTVGAEFMHIQNPRMRTWVLYKVENRDNSLRTNAALHRDILRKLYEAETFENFLHTKYGGKRFSLEGGESLILALETIVQNCEKRGIKELVMGMAHRGRLNVLANIVNKPLDIIFNEFQGNFAPDSVGGNGDVKYHLGYRSVRKMATGYEVEINLAANPSHLEAVDPVVEGKARARQRTLDDTAYRKKVVPILIHGDAAFIGQGVVAEVFNMSQLPGYSTGGTIHIVVNNQIGFTTLPADSRSSEYCTEIAKMVDAPIFHVNGEDPIAVMEMAKIALEFRHEFGRDVVLDIYCYRRHGHNEGDEPSFTQPDLYNRIKSHSLPSEVFAAQIAPLGTVSSDEAAAIKAESLKELNDALSQVKLAAAEKKKAHEFAGSTAIFQPPYSHAPINTAITKETLDLVAKALTTVPEEFNVLPKIKRILLERRQQVWKAGGPYNWAFAEALAFGSLLLEGTPVRLSGQDSRRGTFSQRHSVLYDETNRQRYIPLNHLRSNQAKFCVYNSPLSEYAVLGFDYGYSMDFPSQLYLWEAQFGDFANGAQIIIDQFLASSESKWRRPSAIVLLLPHGYEGQGPEHSSARLERFLQLCAEENMQVCNLTTPAQYFHALRRQMHRKYRKPLIIMTPKSLLTHEQAVSNEADFTNSRFFEILGDTEASAKKVERVIFCSGKVYYDLVKYRQENNLKDVAAIIRIEQLYPLYEEKISRLVKPYSGAKKFVWCQEEPENMGAWTSILPRLLNLFPGYIDYAGRPASASTAAGTIQTHQAQQAALIKQAFEG
;
A
#
# COMPACT_ATOMS: atom_id res chain seq x y z
N MET A 1 -31.03 20.44 -17.57
CA MET A 1 -29.86 21.29 -17.89
C MET A 1 -28.72 20.39 -18.28
N SER A 2 -27.92 20.72 -19.31
CA SER A 2 -26.78 19.91 -19.69
C SER A 2 -25.73 19.89 -18.57
N THR A 3 -24.97 18.80 -18.47
CA THR A 3 -23.86 18.66 -17.50
C THR A 3 -22.81 19.77 -17.60
N PHE A 4 -22.81 20.52 -18.69
CA PHE A 4 -21.93 21.67 -18.94
C PHE A 4 -22.34 22.87 -18.05
N THR A 5 -23.62 23.15 -17.89
CA THR A 5 -24.09 24.30 -17.11
C THR A 5 -24.18 24.08 -15.61
N ALA A 6 -24.25 22.82 -15.15
CA ALA A 6 -24.34 22.48 -13.72
C ALA A 6 -23.07 22.77 -12.90
N ARG A 7 -21.95 23.12 -13.54
CA ARG A 7 -20.67 23.44 -12.88
C ARG A 7 -20.34 24.92 -12.77
N TRP A 8 -21.19 25.79 -13.29
CA TRP A 8 -20.89 27.23 -13.39
C TRP A 8 -21.90 28.05 -12.59
N SER A 9 -21.42 29.11 -11.95
CA SER A 9 -22.32 30.05 -11.29
C SER A 9 -23.10 30.83 -12.34
N GLU A 10 -24.35 31.19 -12.03
CA GLU A 10 -25.23 32.00 -12.88
C GLU A 10 -24.54 33.27 -13.40
N ALA A 11 -23.80 33.96 -12.53
CA ALA A 11 -23.03 35.15 -12.91
C ALA A 11 -21.94 34.87 -13.98
N LEU A 12 -21.32 33.69 -13.99
CA LEU A 12 -20.31 33.34 -14.99
C LEU A 12 -20.94 32.96 -16.35
N ILE A 13 -22.16 32.41 -16.32
CA ILE A 13 -22.92 32.12 -17.54
C ILE A 13 -23.33 33.44 -18.19
N ASP A 14 -23.85 34.39 -17.41
CA ASP A 14 -24.28 35.72 -17.89
C ASP A 14 -23.07 36.51 -18.45
N GLU A 15 -21.93 36.54 -17.75
CA GLU A 15 -20.74 37.23 -18.22
C GLU A 15 -20.22 36.66 -19.56
N ASN A 16 -20.21 35.34 -19.71
CA ASN A 16 -19.78 34.74 -20.97
C ASN A 16 -20.83 34.91 -22.08
N TYR A 17 -22.11 34.95 -21.74
CA TYR A 17 -23.17 35.23 -22.71
C TYR A 17 -23.09 36.67 -23.26
N GLU A 18 -22.88 37.67 -22.42
CA GLU A 18 -22.68 39.08 -22.86
C GLU A 18 -21.40 39.22 -23.72
N ARG A 19 -20.34 38.54 -23.36
CA ARG A 19 -19.10 38.49 -24.14
C ARG A 19 -19.32 37.85 -25.51
N TRP A 20 -20.05 36.75 -25.57
CA TRP A 20 -20.39 36.07 -26.81
C TRP A 20 -21.30 36.89 -27.67
N LEU A 21 -22.29 37.56 -27.14
CA LEU A 21 -23.18 38.49 -27.88
C LEU A 21 -22.40 39.64 -28.50
N SER A 22 -21.40 40.17 -27.79
CA SER A 22 -20.56 41.26 -28.32
C SER A 22 -19.57 40.79 -29.37
N ASN A 23 -19.00 39.58 -29.22
CA ASN A 23 -18.10 38.95 -30.17
C ASN A 23 -18.05 37.42 -29.97
N PRO A 24 -18.67 36.62 -30.84
CA PRO A 24 -18.73 35.17 -30.68
C PRO A 24 -17.37 34.47 -30.57
N ARG A 25 -16.29 35.11 -31.02
CA ARG A 25 -14.93 34.58 -30.90
C ARG A 25 -14.20 34.96 -29.58
N SER A 26 -14.86 35.70 -28.72
CA SER A 26 -14.27 36.14 -27.44
C SER A 26 -14.46 35.14 -26.32
N VAL A 27 -15.18 34.05 -26.54
CA VAL A 27 -15.41 32.95 -25.58
C VAL A 27 -14.83 31.65 -26.13
N ASP A 28 -14.61 30.69 -25.26
CA ASP A 28 -14.18 29.33 -25.62
C ASP A 28 -15.16 28.69 -26.63
N PRO A 29 -14.68 27.88 -27.62
CA PRO A 29 -15.51 27.20 -28.60
C PRO A 29 -16.72 26.43 -28.03
N ASP A 30 -16.56 25.84 -26.85
CA ASP A 30 -17.62 25.08 -26.17
C ASP A 30 -18.75 26.05 -25.65
N TRP A 31 -18.37 27.23 -25.19
CA TRP A 31 -19.31 28.29 -24.84
C TRP A 31 -19.99 28.86 -26.06
N ALA A 32 -19.27 29.08 -27.13
CA ALA A 32 -19.84 29.57 -28.38
C ALA A 32 -20.90 28.60 -28.93
N ALA A 33 -20.59 27.31 -29.00
CA ALA A 33 -21.52 26.27 -29.44
C ALA A 33 -22.74 26.15 -28.51
N PHE A 34 -22.55 26.33 -27.20
CA PHE A 34 -23.65 26.33 -26.24
C PHE A 34 -24.61 27.52 -26.47
N PHE A 35 -24.09 28.73 -26.62
CA PHE A 35 -24.92 29.93 -26.83
C PHE A 35 -25.54 29.97 -28.26
N GLU A 36 -24.87 29.48 -29.29
CA GLU A 36 -25.49 29.26 -30.61
C GLU A 36 -26.70 28.33 -30.52
N GLY A 37 -26.54 27.19 -29.77
CA GLY A 37 -27.67 26.27 -29.56
C GLY A 37 -28.79 26.88 -28.74
N PHE A 38 -28.45 27.74 -27.75
CA PHE A 38 -29.42 28.46 -26.93
C PHE A 38 -30.23 29.48 -27.75
N GLU A 39 -29.58 30.31 -28.58
CA GLU A 39 -30.22 31.27 -29.47
C GLU A 39 -31.06 30.61 -30.55
N LEU A 40 -30.59 29.51 -31.14
CA LEU A 40 -31.38 28.72 -32.09
C LEU A 40 -32.65 28.13 -31.44
N GLY A 41 -32.55 27.79 -30.14
CA GLY A 41 -33.72 27.37 -29.33
C GLY A 41 -34.72 28.53 -29.10
N PHE A 42 -34.19 29.71 -28.80
CA PHE A 42 -34.98 30.93 -28.65
C PHE A 42 -35.61 31.39 -29.96
N ALA A 43 -34.87 31.48 -31.04
CA ALA A 43 -35.35 31.87 -32.37
C ALA A 43 -36.49 30.93 -32.86
N LYS A 44 -36.37 29.63 -32.64
CA LYS A 44 -37.46 28.69 -32.93
C LYS A 44 -38.68 28.84 -32.02
N SER A 45 -38.53 29.40 -30.83
CA SER A 45 -39.68 29.76 -29.98
C SER A 45 -40.33 31.04 -30.38
N GLU A 46 -39.62 31.98 -31.00
CA GLU A 46 -40.15 33.24 -31.56
C GLU A 46 -40.82 33.09 -32.95
N GLU A 47 -40.26 32.19 -33.80
CA GLU A 47 -40.93 31.89 -35.11
C GLU A 47 -42.27 31.16 -34.94
N ASN A 48 -42.56 30.60 -33.81
CA ASN A 48 -43.84 30.00 -33.44
C ASN A 48 -44.73 30.95 -32.59
N GLY A 49 -44.33 32.20 -32.46
CA GLY A 49 -45.00 33.18 -31.62
C GLY A 49 -46.09 33.95 -32.33
N GLU A 50 -47.30 33.40 -32.37
CA GLU A 50 -48.50 34.24 -32.21
C GLU A 50 -48.94 34.22 -30.77
N THR A 51 -48.92 35.40 -30.15
CA THR A 51 -49.48 35.65 -28.82
C THR A 51 -50.97 35.27 -28.80
N ALA A 52 -51.22 34.04 -28.41
CA ALA A 52 -52.52 33.66 -27.88
C ALA A 52 -52.28 33.26 -26.41
N VAL A 53 -52.73 34.13 -25.51
CA VAL A 53 -53.08 33.71 -24.15
C VAL A 53 -54.23 32.73 -24.30
N ALA A 54 -53.94 31.49 -24.63
CA ALA A 54 -54.87 30.38 -24.57
C ALA A 54 -54.88 29.92 -23.11
N GLU A 55 -56.01 30.15 -22.44
CA GLU A 55 -56.42 29.38 -21.28
C GLU A 55 -56.20 27.91 -21.64
N HIS A 56 -55.23 27.28 -21.01
CA HIS A 56 -55.02 25.87 -21.16
C HIS A 56 -56.20 25.11 -20.58
N ALA A 57 -57.03 24.59 -21.45
CA ALA A 57 -57.94 23.51 -21.14
C ALA A 57 -57.09 22.31 -20.64
N PRO A 58 -57.44 21.63 -19.54
CA PRO A 58 -56.72 20.48 -19.05
C PRO A 58 -56.94 19.30 -19.99
N GLY A 59 -55.96 18.97 -20.80
CA GLY A 59 -56.01 17.72 -21.56
C GLY A 59 -55.35 17.74 -22.95
N ALA A 60 -54.03 17.78 -23.05
CA ALA A 60 -53.16 17.08 -23.96
C ALA A 60 -51.71 17.48 -23.68
N VAL A 61 -51.09 16.84 -22.70
CA VAL A 61 -49.64 16.89 -22.54
C VAL A 61 -49.04 16.19 -23.78
N SER A 62 -48.18 16.88 -24.54
CA SER A 62 -47.59 16.27 -25.74
C SER A 62 -46.74 15.05 -25.33
N ASP A 63 -46.85 13.95 -26.07
CA ASP A 63 -46.12 12.71 -25.83
C ASP A 63 -44.59 12.95 -25.64
N SER A 64 -44.04 13.98 -26.29
CA SER A 64 -42.62 14.31 -26.18
C SER A 64 -42.22 14.90 -24.81
N SER A 65 -43.14 15.64 -24.15
CA SER A 65 -42.82 16.22 -22.84
C SER A 65 -42.84 15.15 -21.72
N ILE A 66 -43.74 14.18 -21.80
CA ILE A 66 -43.79 13.05 -20.88
C ILE A 66 -42.56 12.20 -21.06
N GLN A 67 -42.15 11.90 -22.27
CA GLN A 67 -40.99 11.08 -22.57
C GLN A 67 -39.70 11.70 -21.98
N THR A 68 -39.50 13.03 -22.14
CA THR A 68 -38.35 13.73 -21.56
C THR A 68 -38.33 13.63 -20.04
N ARG A 69 -39.50 13.79 -19.38
CA ARG A 69 -39.61 13.67 -17.92
C ARG A 69 -39.31 12.21 -17.46
N VAL A 70 -39.74 11.19 -18.22
CA VAL A 70 -39.49 9.80 -17.92
C VAL A 70 -37.98 9.48 -18.01
N GLU A 71 -37.30 9.98 -19.04
CA GLU A 71 -35.83 9.80 -19.13
C GLU A 71 -35.09 10.52 -17.98
N ALA A 72 -35.52 11.71 -17.58
CA ALA A 72 -35.00 12.43 -16.43
C ALA A 72 -35.25 11.68 -15.12
N LEU A 73 -36.45 11.09 -14.96
CA LEU A 73 -36.80 10.24 -13.82
C LEU A 73 -35.81 9.06 -13.67
N VAL A 74 -35.63 8.27 -14.75
CA VAL A 74 -34.71 7.13 -14.76
C VAL A 74 -33.27 7.57 -14.44
N TYR A 75 -32.83 8.69 -15.02
CA TYR A 75 -31.51 9.25 -14.76
C TYR A 75 -31.35 9.71 -13.29
N ALA A 76 -32.39 10.33 -12.72
CA ALA A 76 -32.39 10.78 -11.33
C ALA A 76 -32.22 9.61 -10.35
N TYR A 77 -32.99 8.51 -10.54
CA TYR A 77 -32.84 7.34 -9.69
C TYR A 77 -31.45 6.68 -9.82
N ARG A 78 -30.89 6.61 -11.04
CA ARG A 78 -29.54 6.08 -11.28
C ARG A 78 -28.45 6.92 -10.58
N THR A 79 -28.68 8.22 -10.47
CA THR A 79 -27.69 9.16 -9.93
C THR A 79 -27.88 9.39 -8.43
N LEU A 80 -29.10 9.42 -7.94
CA LEU A 80 -29.44 9.85 -6.59
C LEU A 80 -30.15 8.76 -5.76
N GLY A 81 -30.61 7.65 -6.36
CA GLY A 81 -31.37 6.63 -5.65
C GLY A 81 -30.66 6.09 -4.40
N HIS A 82 -29.32 5.95 -4.47
CA HIS A 82 -28.52 5.54 -3.33
C HIS A 82 -28.65 6.45 -2.11
N THR A 83 -29.00 7.74 -2.31
CA THR A 83 -29.10 8.70 -1.22
C THR A 83 -30.35 8.48 -0.33
N ILE A 84 -31.32 7.72 -0.80
CA ILE A 84 -32.54 7.35 -0.06
C ILE A 84 -32.68 5.84 0.14
N ALA A 85 -31.62 5.08 -0.19
CA ALA A 85 -31.62 3.64 -0.01
C ALA A 85 -31.65 3.24 1.49
N ASP A 86 -32.32 2.13 1.77
CA ASP A 86 -32.48 1.55 3.11
C ASP A 86 -31.21 0.77 3.52
N LEU A 87 -30.18 1.55 3.85
CA LEU A 87 -28.85 0.99 4.12
C LEU A 87 -28.60 0.74 5.62
N ASP A 88 -29.22 1.53 6.51
CA ASP A 88 -28.91 1.50 7.94
C ASP A 88 -29.75 0.48 8.70
N PRO A 89 -29.15 -0.64 9.20
CA PRO A 89 -29.90 -1.66 9.95
C PRO A 89 -30.63 -1.13 11.20
N LEU A 90 -30.14 0.00 11.74
CA LEU A 90 -30.70 0.58 12.96
C LEU A 90 -31.71 1.71 12.72
N ASP A 91 -31.93 2.10 11.48
CA ASP A 91 -32.80 3.23 11.07
C ASP A 91 -32.54 4.53 11.89
N VAL A 92 -31.25 4.79 12.17
CA VAL A 92 -30.84 5.99 12.90
C VAL A 92 -30.88 7.22 11.98
N LEU A 93 -30.49 7.03 10.72
CA LEU A 93 -30.42 8.07 9.70
C LEU A 93 -31.61 7.97 8.75
N LYS A 94 -32.65 8.78 8.99
CA LYS A 94 -33.73 8.93 8.01
C LYS A 94 -33.21 9.65 6.79
N ARG A 95 -33.11 8.94 5.68
CA ARG A 95 -32.62 9.47 4.42
C ARG A 95 -33.79 10.00 3.57
N SER A 96 -33.63 11.18 3.02
CA SER A 96 -34.58 11.76 2.09
C SER A 96 -33.84 12.63 1.07
N ASN A 97 -34.32 12.62 -0.17
CA ASN A 97 -33.76 13.48 -1.20
C ASN A 97 -34.93 14.21 -1.89
N PRO A 98 -35.06 15.54 -1.72
CA PRO A 98 -36.12 16.31 -2.34
C PRO A 98 -36.20 16.17 -3.86
N LEU A 99 -35.04 15.96 -4.53
CA LEU A 99 -34.94 15.83 -5.99
C LEU A 99 -35.57 14.53 -6.54
N LEU A 100 -35.88 13.57 -5.68
CA LEU A 100 -36.55 12.31 -6.06
C LEU A 100 -38.06 12.34 -5.77
N THR A 101 -38.60 13.47 -5.38
CA THR A 101 -40.06 13.61 -5.21
C THR A 101 -40.76 13.77 -6.56
N LEU A 102 -41.98 13.24 -6.67
CA LEU A 102 -42.79 13.36 -7.89
C LEU A 102 -42.92 14.81 -8.39
N LYS A 103 -43.07 15.77 -7.48
CA LYS A 103 -43.19 17.19 -7.78
C LYS A 103 -41.92 17.74 -8.48
N GLU A 104 -40.77 17.46 -7.91
CA GLU A 104 -39.48 17.93 -8.48
C GLU A 104 -39.13 17.22 -9.80
N LEU A 105 -39.57 15.98 -9.97
CA LEU A 105 -39.46 15.22 -11.21
C LEU A 105 -40.54 15.64 -12.25
N GLY A 106 -41.40 16.61 -11.87
CA GLY A 106 -42.36 17.20 -12.76
C GLY A 106 -43.61 16.35 -13.02
N PHE A 107 -43.93 15.38 -12.16
CA PHE A 107 -45.11 14.52 -12.29
C PHE A 107 -46.21 14.88 -11.27
N ALA A 108 -47.44 14.80 -11.74
CA ALA A 108 -48.62 14.89 -10.90
C ALA A 108 -49.15 13.48 -10.56
N GLU A 109 -49.86 13.34 -9.43
CA GLU A 109 -50.42 12.07 -9.01
C GLU A 109 -51.36 11.41 -10.02
N ASN A 110 -52.13 12.21 -10.76
CA ASN A 110 -53.04 11.75 -11.79
C ASN A 110 -52.33 11.22 -13.06
N GLU A 111 -51.02 11.47 -13.22
CA GLU A 111 -50.19 10.96 -14.29
C GLU A 111 -49.61 9.55 -14.02
N LEU A 112 -49.69 9.06 -12.78
CA LEU A 112 -49.12 7.78 -12.36
C LEU A 112 -49.66 6.56 -13.12
N ASP A 113 -50.85 6.65 -13.70
CA ASP A 113 -51.46 5.56 -14.50
C ASP A 113 -51.17 5.67 -16.00
N LEU A 114 -50.42 6.69 -16.44
CA LEU A 114 -50.00 6.82 -17.82
C LEU A 114 -49.05 5.66 -18.22
N MET A 115 -49.21 5.18 -19.44
CA MET A 115 -48.38 4.17 -20.05
C MET A 115 -47.12 4.83 -20.63
N VAL A 116 -46.00 4.64 -20.00
CA VAL A 116 -44.69 5.21 -20.36
C VAL A 116 -43.69 4.16 -20.73
N SER A 117 -42.58 4.55 -21.34
CA SER A 117 -41.41 3.68 -21.55
C SER A 117 -40.15 4.52 -21.51
N SER A 118 -39.03 3.93 -21.16
CA SER A 118 -37.70 4.53 -21.29
C SER A 118 -36.85 3.66 -22.19
N ARG A 119 -36.22 4.27 -23.18
CA ARG A 119 -35.32 3.59 -24.11
C ARG A 119 -34.16 2.89 -23.39
N PHE A 120 -33.76 3.43 -22.27
CA PHE A 120 -32.58 2.97 -21.53
C PHE A 120 -32.92 2.15 -20.27
N PHE A 121 -34.20 1.84 -20.02
CA PHE A 121 -34.66 1.06 -18.89
C PHE A 121 -35.55 -0.10 -19.36
N LYS A 122 -35.24 -1.33 -18.90
CA LYS A 122 -35.99 -2.55 -19.26
C LYS A 122 -36.25 -2.68 -20.78
N GLU A 123 -35.23 -2.36 -21.59
CA GLU A 123 -35.27 -2.47 -23.07
C GLU A 123 -36.42 -1.70 -23.72
N GLY A 124 -36.90 -0.61 -23.11
CA GLY A 124 -37.98 0.19 -23.60
C GLY A 124 -39.39 -0.41 -23.39
N LYS A 125 -39.52 -1.36 -22.47
CA LYS A 125 -40.81 -1.96 -22.11
C LYS A 125 -41.80 -0.89 -21.66
N ARG A 126 -43.04 -0.91 -22.24
CA ARG A 126 -44.14 -0.05 -21.83
C ARG A 126 -44.75 -0.56 -20.53
N MET A 127 -44.87 0.30 -19.56
CA MET A 127 -45.50 0.03 -18.28
C MET A 127 -46.16 1.30 -17.72
N LYS A 128 -47.00 1.18 -16.67
CA LYS A 128 -47.51 2.37 -16.00
C LYS A 128 -46.37 3.12 -15.30
N LEU A 129 -46.45 4.44 -15.25
CA LEU A 129 -45.46 5.27 -14.56
C LEU A 129 -45.24 4.81 -13.10
N ARG A 130 -46.34 4.51 -12.36
CA ARG A 130 -46.24 3.98 -10.99
C ARG A 130 -45.49 2.64 -10.89
N GLU A 131 -45.55 1.80 -11.90
CA GLU A 131 -44.82 0.53 -11.95
C GLU A 131 -43.34 0.80 -12.20
N MET A 132 -43.02 1.73 -13.10
CA MET A 132 -41.66 2.14 -13.37
C MET A 132 -40.98 2.72 -12.13
N ILE A 133 -41.66 3.59 -11.40
CA ILE A 133 -41.18 4.19 -10.16
C ILE A 133 -40.91 3.09 -9.14
N ARG A 134 -41.84 2.16 -8.92
CA ARG A 134 -41.64 1.04 -7.99
C ARG A 134 -40.47 0.14 -8.38
N GLU A 135 -40.28 -0.15 -9.66
CA GLU A 135 -39.11 -0.92 -10.12
C GLU A 135 -37.81 -0.15 -9.88
N LEU A 136 -37.78 1.17 -10.15
CA LEU A 136 -36.61 2.02 -9.88
C LEU A 136 -36.30 2.11 -8.39
N GLU A 137 -37.31 2.29 -7.54
CA GLU A 137 -37.17 2.28 -6.08
C GLU A 137 -36.63 0.94 -5.59
N ALA A 138 -37.17 -0.18 -6.07
CA ALA A 138 -36.71 -1.50 -5.69
C ALA A 138 -35.26 -1.78 -6.10
N ILE A 139 -34.79 -1.22 -7.20
CA ILE A 139 -33.42 -1.36 -7.70
C ILE A 139 -32.44 -0.44 -6.97
N TYR A 140 -32.79 0.85 -6.82
CA TYR A 140 -31.87 1.90 -6.44
C TYR A 140 -32.04 2.45 -5.01
N CYS A 141 -33.22 2.19 -4.39
CA CYS A 141 -33.58 2.73 -3.07
C CYS A 141 -33.88 1.63 -2.04
N GLY A 142 -33.73 0.35 -2.41
CA GLY A 142 -33.89 -0.77 -1.47
C GLY A 142 -32.64 -0.94 -0.57
N THR A 143 -32.34 -2.17 -0.20
CA THR A 143 -31.19 -2.50 0.65
C THR A 143 -29.82 -2.36 -0.06
N VAL A 144 -29.81 -1.89 -1.31
CA VAL A 144 -28.59 -1.62 -2.10
C VAL A 144 -28.65 -0.21 -2.65
N GLY A 145 -27.61 0.57 -2.40
CA GLY A 145 -27.30 1.82 -3.07
C GLY A 145 -26.08 1.64 -3.97
N ALA A 146 -26.15 2.03 -5.23
CA ALA A 146 -25.04 1.87 -6.17
C ALA A 146 -24.59 3.22 -6.72
N GLU A 147 -23.30 3.51 -6.59
CA GLU A 147 -22.67 4.70 -7.16
C GLU A 147 -21.77 4.29 -8.32
N PHE A 148 -22.14 4.66 -9.53
CA PHE A 148 -21.39 4.33 -10.76
C PHE A 148 -21.52 5.38 -11.85
N MET A 149 -22.40 6.39 -11.67
CA MET A 149 -22.63 7.42 -12.68
C MET A 149 -21.44 8.37 -12.84
N HIS A 150 -20.53 8.42 -11.86
CA HIS A 150 -19.25 9.15 -11.92
C HIS A 150 -18.21 8.48 -12.82
N ILE A 151 -18.37 7.19 -13.17
CA ILE A 151 -17.43 6.45 -14.01
C ILE A 151 -17.42 7.04 -15.43
N GLN A 152 -16.24 7.54 -15.85
CA GLN A 152 -16.10 8.19 -17.16
C GLN A 152 -16.11 7.18 -18.33
N ASN A 153 -15.59 5.98 -18.12
CA ASN A 153 -15.54 4.95 -19.16
C ASN A 153 -16.95 4.39 -19.44
N PRO A 154 -17.51 4.59 -20.65
CA PRO A 154 -18.88 4.18 -20.96
C PRO A 154 -19.09 2.66 -20.87
N ARG A 155 -18.08 1.85 -21.25
CA ARG A 155 -18.15 0.37 -21.20
C ARG A 155 -18.28 -0.10 -19.75
N MET A 156 -17.47 0.45 -18.85
CA MET A 156 -17.52 0.12 -17.43
C MET A 156 -18.86 0.53 -16.82
N ARG A 157 -19.27 1.78 -17.06
CA ARG A 157 -20.54 2.31 -16.54
C ARG A 157 -21.76 1.51 -17.02
N THR A 158 -21.83 1.19 -18.32
CA THR A 158 -22.93 0.39 -18.88
C THR A 158 -22.93 -1.03 -18.32
N TRP A 159 -21.76 -1.63 -18.10
CA TRP A 159 -21.67 -2.96 -17.51
C TRP A 159 -22.19 -2.97 -16.06
N VAL A 160 -21.80 -1.99 -15.24
CA VAL A 160 -22.30 -1.88 -13.86
C VAL A 160 -23.82 -1.65 -13.87
N LEU A 161 -24.29 -0.73 -14.70
CA LEU A 161 -25.71 -0.46 -14.90
C LEU A 161 -26.49 -1.74 -15.20
N TYR A 162 -26.02 -2.52 -16.18
CA TYR A 162 -26.66 -3.78 -16.54
C TYR A 162 -26.70 -4.77 -15.36
N LYS A 163 -25.63 -4.88 -14.60
CA LYS A 163 -25.55 -5.80 -13.44
C LYS A 163 -26.48 -5.38 -12.31
N VAL A 164 -26.58 -4.08 -12.03
CA VAL A 164 -27.43 -3.53 -10.98
C VAL A 164 -28.92 -3.66 -11.35
N GLU A 165 -29.29 -3.39 -12.61
CA GLU A 165 -30.71 -3.45 -13.07
C GLU A 165 -31.22 -4.87 -13.36
N ASN A 166 -30.32 -5.87 -13.47
CA ASN A 166 -30.67 -7.26 -13.77
C ASN A 166 -30.16 -8.23 -12.68
N ARG A 167 -30.39 -7.89 -11.40
CA ARG A 167 -30.10 -8.78 -10.28
C ARG A 167 -30.97 -10.03 -10.30
N ASP A 168 -30.45 -11.12 -9.75
CA ASP A 168 -31.13 -12.43 -9.75
C ASP A 168 -32.11 -12.57 -8.58
N ASN A 169 -33.34 -12.18 -8.78
CA ASN A 169 -34.39 -12.27 -7.76
C ASN A 169 -34.74 -13.73 -7.37
N SER A 170 -34.33 -14.75 -8.14
CA SER A 170 -34.58 -16.13 -7.77
C SER A 170 -33.82 -16.57 -6.52
N LEU A 171 -32.74 -15.88 -6.17
CA LEU A 171 -31.98 -16.14 -4.94
C LEU A 171 -32.83 -15.92 -3.67
N ARG A 172 -33.81 -15.01 -3.73
CA ARG A 172 -34.66 -14.66 -2.58
C ARG A 172 -35.70 -15.75 -2.21
N THR A 173 -35.80 -16.82 -3.02
CA THR A 173 -36.69 -17.97 -2.72
C THR A 173 -35.95 -19.30 -2.71
N ASN A 174 -34.61 -19.26 -2.79
CA ASN A 174 -33.79 -20.48 -2.88
C ASN A 174 -33.54 -21.07 -1.49
N ALA A 175 -34.23 -22.16 -1.17
CA ALA A 175 -34.15 -22.86 0.12
C ALA A 175 -32.73 -23.37 0.46
N ALA A 176 -31.98 -23.88 -0.52
CA ALA A 176 -30.60 -24.35 -0.29
C ALA A 176 -29.69 -23.16 0.11
N LEU A 177 -29.79 -22.05 -0.62
CA LEU A 177 -29.05 -20.82 -0.32
C LEU A 177 -29.40 -20.28 1.06
N HIS A 178 -30.67 -20.28 1.46
CA HIS A 178 -31.10 -19.81 2.76
C HIS A 178 -30.49 -20.63 3.91
N ARG A 179 -30.37 -21.94 3.75
CA ARG A 179 -29.69 -22.82 4.70
C ARG A 179 -28.20 -22.48 4.83
N ASP A 180 -27.54 -22.29 3.69
CA ASP A 180 -26.12 -21.97 3.66
C ASP A 180 -25.83 -20.58 4.28
N ILE A 181 -26.70 -19.61 4.03
CA ILE A 181 -26.62 -18.29 4.67
C ILE A 181 -26.76 -18.42 6.18
N LEU A 182 -27.83 -19.09 6.68
CA LEU A 182 -28.04 -19.30 8.12
C LEU A 182 -26.87 -20.02 8.75
N ARG A 183 -26.33 -21.05 8.11
CA ARG A 183 -25.15 -21.75 8.62
C ARG A 183 -23.97 -20.81 8.80
N LYS A 184 -23.66 -19.99 7.79
CA LYS A 184 -22.53 -19.06 7.86
C LYS A 184 -22.75 -17.95 8.90
N LEU A 185 -23.95 -17.44 9.05
CA LEU A 185 -24.28 -16.48 10.09
C LEU A 185 -24.14 -17.11 11.49
N TYR A 186 -24.65 -18.33 11.69
CA TYR A 186 -24.51 -19.03 12.97
C TYR A 186 -23.06 -19.44 13.27
N GLU A 187 -22.27 -19.86 12.30
CA GLU A 187 -20.83 -20.11 12.47
C GLU A 187 -20.13 -18.85 12.99
N ALA A 188 -20.42 -17.69 12.37
CA ALA A 188 -19.84 -16.42 12.79
C ALA A 188 -20.28 -15.97 14.19
N GLU A 189 -21.59 -15.97 14.46
CA GLU A 189 -22.15 -15.54 15.74
C GLU A 189 -21.77 -16.48 16.89
N THR A 190 -21.85 -17.80 16.68
CA THR A 190 -21.51 -18.77 17.73
C THR A 190 -20.03 -18.72 18.07
N PHE A 191 -19.16 -18.48 17.09
CA PHE A 191 -17.73 -18.27 17.31
C PHE A 191 -17.45 -17.04 18.18
N GLU A 192 -18.07 -15.89 17.89
CA GLU A 192 -17.92 -14.67 18.68
C GLU A 192 -18.42 -14.88 20.13
N ASN A 193 -19.62 -15.44 20.29
CA ASN A 193 -20.20 -15.70 21.60
C ASN A 193 -19.38 -16.74 22.40
N PHE A 194 -18.85 -17.74 21.71
CA PHE A 194 -18.00 -18.76 22.34
C PHE A 194 -16.72 -18.13 22.88
N LEU A 195 -16.06 -17.28 22.09
CA LEU A 195 -14.88 -16.54 22.55
C LEU A 195 -15.22 -15.60 23.70
N HIS A 196 -16.36 -14.92 23.66
CA HIS A 196 -16.83 -14.06 24.72
C HIS A 196 -16.99 -14.82 26.02
N THR A 197 -17.60 -15.98 25.94
CA THR A 197 -17.95 -16.78 27.16
C THR A 197 -16.73 -17.52 27.76
N LYS A 198 -15.79 -17.96 26.89
CA LYS A 198 -14.66 -18.81 27.30
C LYS A 198 -13.37 -18.07 27.57
N TYR A 199 -13.18 -16.94 26.92
CA TYR A 199 -11.93 -16.18 26.94
C TYR A 199 -12.18 -14.70 27.17
N GLY A 200 -11.76 -14.15 28.30
CA GLY A 200 -11.91 -12.74 28.66
C GLY A 200 -10.93 -11.77 27.97
N GLY A 201 -10.24 -12.19 26.92
CA GLY A 201 -9.22 -11.37 26.27
C GLY A 201 -9.71 -10.61 25.03
N LYS A 202 -8.94 -9.62 24.60
CA LYS A 202 -9.25 -8.80 23.42
C LYS A 202 -9.51 -9.64 22.18
N ARG A 203 -10.67 -9.48 21.56
CA ARG A 203 -11.11 -10.19 20.36
C ARG A 203 -11.57 -9.27 19.22
N PHE A 204 -11.96 -8.03 19.51
CA PHE A 204 -12.51 -7.06 18.55
C PHE A 204 -13.67 -7.67 17.75
N SER A 205 -14.77 -7.94 18.44
CA SER A 205 -15.93 -8.68 17.91
C SER A 205 -16.45 -8.15 16.58
N LEU A 206 -16.86 -9.08 15.70
CA LEU A 206 -17.56 -8.80 14.45
C LEU A 206 -19.07 -8.62 14.65
N GLU A 207 -19.63 -8.92 15.82
CA GLU A 207 -21.07 -8.95 16.05
C GLU A 207 -21.76 -7.66 15.57
N GLY A 208 -22.76 -7.83 14.73
CA GLY A 208 -23.47 -6.81 13.97
C GLY A 208 -22.96 -6.61 12.52
N GLY A 209 -21.85 -7.26 12.13
CA GLY A 209 -21.26 -7.22 10.82
C GLY A 209 -20.97 -8.60 10.20
N GLU A 210 -21.70 -9.64 10.63
CA GLU A 210 -21.48 -11.05 10.24
C GLU A 210 -21.58 -11.29 8.73
N SER A 211 -22.31 -10.45 8.01
CA SER A 211 -22.42 -10.51 6.55
C SER A 211 -21.10 -10.32 5.80
N LEU A 212 -20.05 -9.81 6.47
CA LEU A 212 -18.66 -9.84 5.96
C LEU A 212 -18.24 -11.28 5.61
N ILE A 213 -18.59 -12.25 6.46
CA ILE A 213 -18.24 -13.66 6.24
C ILE A 213 -18.91 -14.19 4.97
N LEU A 214 -20.18 -13.81 4.72
CA LEU A 214 -20.90 -14.17 3.51
C LEU A 214 -20.32 -13.53 2.25
N ALA A 215 -19.93 -12.25 2.34
CA ALA A 215 -19.27 -11.54 1.24
C ALA A 215 -17.97 -12.26 0.84
N LEU A 216 -17.12 -12.57 1.81
CA LEU A 216 -15.85 -13.25 1.58
C LEU A 216 -16.03 -14.69 1.08
N GLU A 217 -16.95 -15.46 1.69
CA GLU A 217 -17.27 -16.82 1.22
C GLU A 217 -17.78 -16.81 -0.22
N THR A 218 -18.62 -15.81 -0.58
CA THR A 218 -19.10 -15.66 -1.98
C THR A 218 -17.95 -15.42 -2.94
N ILE A 219 -16.97 -14.59 -2.56
CA ILE A 219 -15.76 -14.38 -3.37
C ILE A 219 -14.99 -15.69 -3.53
N VAL A 220 -14.76 -16.42 -2.42
CA VAL A 220 -14.04 -17.71 -2.42
C VAL A 220 -14.72 -18.72 -3.33
N GLN A 221 -16.05 -18.89 -3.20
CA GLN A 221 -16.83 -19.85 -3.99
C GLN A 221 -16.86 -19.53 -5.51
N ASN A 222 -16.64 -18.27 -5.88
CA ASN A 222 -16.58 -17.86 -7.28
C ASN A 222 -15.17 -17.87 -7.88
N CYS A 223 -14.12 -18.20 -7.10
CA CYS A 223 -12.74 -18.26 -7.58
C CYS A 223 -12.53 -19.26 -8.70
N GLU A 224 -13.11 -20.47 -8.57
CA GLU A 224 -12.99 -21.52 -9.59
C GLU A 224 -13.51 -21.07 -10.95
N LYS A 225 -14.70 -20.49 -11.00
CA LYS A 225 -15.32 -19.99 -12.23
C LYS A 225 -14.50 -18.92 -12.94
N ARG A 226 -13.61 -18.25 -12.20
CA ARG A 226 -12.75 -17.16 -12.68
C ARG A 226 -11.28 -17.57 -12.85
N GLY A 227 -10.93 -18.82 -12.52
CA GLY A 227 -9.55 -19.30 -12.57
C GLY A 227 -8.62 -18.65 -11.55
N ILE A 228 -9.16 -18.07 -10.46
CA ILE A 228 -8.41 -17.44 -9.38
C ILE A 228 -7.77 -18.54 -8.54
N LYS A 229 -6.45 -18.44 -8.34
CA LYS A 229 -5.64 -19.40 -7.59
C LYS A 229 -5.30 -18.93 -6.19
N GLU A 230 -5.27 -17.63 -5.98
CA GLU A 230 -4.85 -17.06 -4.69
C GLU A 230 -5.61 -15.78 -4.37
N LEU A 231 -6.03 -15.64 -3.10
CA LEU A 231 -6.54 -14.42 -2.50
C LEU A 231 -5.50 -13.92 -1.49
N VAL A 232 -5.03 -12.69 -1.67
CA VAL A 232 -4.11 -12.02 -0.72
C VAL A 232 -4.89 -10.96 0.01
N MET A 233 -5.01 -11.12 1.33
CA MET A 233 -5.93 -10.33 2.15
C MET A 233 -5.18 -9.47 3.17
N GLY A 234 -5.67 -8.24 3.36
CA GLY A 234 -5.33 -7.36 4.48
C GLY A 234 -6.59 -6.91 5.20
N MET A 235 -6.51 -6.76 6.51
CA MET A 235 -7.64 -6.27 7.28
C MET A 235 -7.24 -5.70 8.63
N ALA A 236 -8.06 -4.81 9.15
CA ALA A 236 -7.99 -4.34 10.52
C ALA A 236 -8.31 -5.47 11.54
N HIS A 237 -8.26 -5.15 12.81
CA HIS A 237 -8.46 -6.12 13.90
C HIS A 237 -9.92 -6.59 14.05
N ARG A 238 -10.93 -5.76 13.70
CA ARG A 238 -12.35 -6.12 13.88
C ARG A 238 -12.76 -7.27 12.98
N GLY A 239 -13.29 -8.33 13.60
CA GLY A 239 -13.70 -9.54 12.92
C GLY A 239 -12.55 -10.43 12.42
N ARG A 240 -11.27 -10.05 12.69
CA ARG A 240 -10.13 -10.78 12.15
C ARG A 240 -10.07 -12.23 12.62
N LEU A 241 -10.37 -12.50 13.88
CA LEU A 241 -10.42 -13.88 14.42
C LEU A 241 -11.52 -14.69 13.72
N ASN A 242 -12.65 -14.07 13.42
CA ASN A 242 -13.75 -14.70 12.70
C ASN A 242 -13.35 -15.02 11.25
N VAL A 243 -12.70 -14.07 10.55
CA VAL A 243 -12.16 -14.31 9.21
C VAL A 243 -11.10 -15.41 9.22
N LEU A 244 -10.20 -15.45 10.22
CA LEU A 244 -9.22 -16.52 10.38
C LEU A 244 -9.88 -17.90 10.53
N ALA A 245 -10.93 -18.00 11.35
CA ALA A 245 -11.65 -19.26 11.57
C ALA A 245 -12.49 -19.66 10.35
N ASN A 246 -13.40 -18.80 9.89
CA ASN A 246 -14.48 -19.15 8.97
C ASN A 246 -14.13 -18.96 7.48
N ILE A 247 -13.13 -18.15 7.15
CA ILE A 247 -12.72 -17.91 5.75
C ILE A 247 -11.36 -18.52 5.47
N VAL A 248 -10.35 -18.20 6.29
CA VAL A 248 -8.98 -18.72 6.12
C VAL A 248 -8.88 -20.17 6.60
N ASN A 249 -9.86 -20.69 7.34
CA ASN A 249 -9.87 -22.03 7.91
C ASN A 249 -8.64 -22.32 8.79
N LYS A 250 -8.26 -21.34 9.63
CA LYS A 250 -7.25 -21.58 10.66
C LYS A 250 -7.83 -22.58 11.66
N PRO A 251 -7.14 -23.69 11.97
CA PRO A 251 -7.66 -24.69 12.89
C PRO A 251 -8.04 -24.08 14.24
N LEU A 252 -9.22 -24.46 14.75
CA LEU A 252 -9.77 -23.91 16.00
C LEU A 252 -8.90 -24.26 17.21
N ASP A 253 -8.26 -25.41 17.20
CA ASP A 253 -7.31 -25.81 18.24
C ASP A 253 -6.09 -24.88 18.31
N ILE A 254 -5.58 -24.42 17.17
CA ILE A 254 -4.51 -23.41 17.12
C ILE A 254 -5.01 -22.09 17.69
N ILE A 255 -6.19 -21.62 17.28
CA ILE A 255 -6.79 -20.37 17.81
C ILE A 255 -6.97 -20.46 19.34
N PHE A 256 -7.51 -21.57 19.83
CA PHE A 256 -7.74 -21.72 21.28
C PHE A 256 -6.44 -21.86 22.07
N ASN A 257 -5.40 -22.51 21.53
CA ASN A 257 -4.07 -22.55 22.14
C ASN A 257 -3.44 -21.15 22.22
N GLU A 258 -3.61 -20.31 21.19
CA GLU A 258 -3.17 -18.91 21.21
C GLU A 258 -3.87 -18.10 22.32
N PHE A 259 -5.15 -18.37 22.61
CA PHE A 259 -5.86 -17.75 23.72
C PHE A 259 -5.36 -18.21 25.10
N GLN A 260 -4.94 -19.47 25.21
CA GLN A 260 -4.44 -20.03 26.47
C GLN A 260 -2.96 -19.70 26.74
N GLY A 261 -2.28 -19.04 25.78
CA GLY A 261 -0.84 -18.75 25.90
C GLY A 261 0.06 -19.98 25.81
N ASN A 262 -0.47 -21.10 25.29
CA ASN A 262 0.26 -22.34 25.11
C ASN A 262 1.13 -22.31 23.83
N PHE A 263 2.00 -21.33 23.72
CA PHE A 263 2.99 -21.33 22.66
C PHE A 263 4.13 -22.26 23.02
N ALA A 264 4.61 -23.06 22.07
CA ALA A 264 5.91 -23.69 22.21
C ALA A 264 6.98 -22.59 22.32
N PRO A 265 7.79 -22.54 23.40
CA PRO A 265 8.78 -21.47 23.60
C PRO A 265 9.71 -21.24 22.40
N ASP A 266 10.01 -22.30 21.64
CA ASP A 266 10.89 -22.25 20.47
C ASP A 266 10.16 -21.92 19.16
N SER A 267 8.83 -21.81 19.16
CA SER A 267 8.05 -21.52 17.95
C SER A 267 7.94 -20.03 17.64
N VAL A 268 8.21 -19.19 18.62
CA VAL A 268 8.22 -17.74 18.52
C VAL A 268 9.66 -17.27 18.72
N GLY A 269 10.42 -17.06 17.67
CA GLY A 269 11.66 -16.30 17.75
C GLY A 269 11.33 -14.82 17.94
N GLY A 270 12.11 -14.14 18.75
CA GLY A 270 11.81 -12.77 19.14
C GLY A 270 10.66 -12.68 20.13
N ASN A 271 10.04 -11.50 20.22
CA ASN A 271 9.01 -11.19 21.21
C ASN A 271 7.59 -11.67 20.83
N GLY A 272 7.37 -12.06 19.54
CA GLY A 272 6.03 -12.40 19.03
C GLY A 272 5.09 -11.19 18.95
N ASP A 273 3.80 -11.47 18.67
CA ASP A 273 2.75 -10.45 18.60
C ASP A 273 1.42 -11.00 19.13
N VAL A 274 0.46 -10.12 19.35
CA VAL A 274 -0.88 -10.50 19.79
C VAL A 274 -1.62 -11.30 18.71
N LYS A 275 -2.44 -12.24 19.09
CA LYS A 275 -3.13 -13.19 18.21
C LYS A 275 -3.91 -12.57 17.06
N TYR A 276 -4.52 -11.42 17.27
CA TYR A 276 -5.30 -10.70 16.24
C TYR A 276 -4.45 -9.86 15.27
N HIS A 277 -3.12 -9.90 15.38
CA HIS A 277 -2.19 -9.35 14.38
C HIS A 277 -1.57 -10.44 13.48
N LEU A 278 -1.62 -11.68 13.91
CA LEU A 278 -0.97 -12.77 13.19
C LEU A 278 -1.62 -13.00 11.82
N GLY A 279 -0.77 -13.29 10.84
CA GLY A 279 -1.19 -13.75 9.52
C GLY A 279 -1.35 -15.27 9.48
N TYR A 280 -2.09 -15.74 8.50
CA TYR A 280 -2.25 -17.17 8.25
C TYR A 280 -2.43 -17.45 6.77
N ARG A 281 -1.98 -18.61 6.33
CA ARG A 281 -2.09 -19.08 4.94
C ARG A 281 -2.67 -20.48 4.93
N SER A 282 -3.69 -20.69 4.10
CA SER A 282 -4.33 -22.00 3.94
C SER A 282 -4.71 -22.24 2.50
N VAL A 283 -5.06 -23.48 2.19
CA VAL A 283 -5.62 -23.88 0.90
C VAL A 283 -7.06 -24.35 1.12
N ARG A 284 -8.00 -23.64 0.50
CA ARG A 284 -9.41 -24.04 0.46
C ARG A 284 -9.63 -24.97 -0.72
N LYS A 285 -10.14 -26.16 -0.47
CA LYS A 285 -10.48 -27.15 -1.50
C LYS A 285 -11.98 -27.11 -1.77
N MET A 286 -12.37 -26.82 -3.00
CA MET A 286 -13.76 -26.83 -3.44
C MET A 286 -14.27 -28.25 -3.65
N ALA A 287 -15.58 -28.43 -3.69
CA ALA A 287 -16.21 -29.73 -3.93
C ALA A 287 -15.79 -30.39 -5.26
N THR A 288 -15.43 -29.58 -6.26
CA THR A 288 -14.89 -30.01 -7.55
C THR A 288 -13.43 -30.48 -7.49
N GLY A 289 -12.75 -30.27 -6.37
CA GLY A 289 -11.32 -30.49 -6.22
C GLY A 289 -10.44 -29.28 -6.59
N TYR A 290 -11.04 -28.17 -7.03
CA TYR A 290 -10.29 -26.93 -7.27
C TYR A 290 -9.74 -26.35 -5.97
N GLU A 291 -8.50 -25.87 -6.01
CA GLU A 291 -7.82 -25.33 -4.84
C GLU A 291 -7.58 -23.84 -4.99
N VAL A 292 -7.92 -23.10 -3.93
CA VAL A 292 -7.67 -21.66 -3.79
C VAL A 292 -6.84 -21.44 -2.54
N GLU A 293 -5.71 -20.80 -2.71
CA GLU A 293 -4.88 -20.38 -1.60
C GLU A 293 -5.43 -19.04 -1.01
N ILE A 294 -5.58 -18.98 0.31
CA ILE A 294 -5.98 -17.76 1.02
C ILE A 294 -4.83 -17.36 1.95
N ASN A 295 -4.34 -16.14 1.77
CA ASN A 295 -3.20 -15.60 2.48
C ASN A 295 -3.59 -14.29 3.17
N LEU A 296 -3.88 -14.34 4.47
CA LEU A 296 -4.13 -13.17 5.29
C LEU A 296 -2.79 -12.65 5.83
N ALA A 297 -2.41 -11.44 5.46
CA ALA A 297 -1.18 -10.80 5.90
C ALA A 297 -1.20 -10.51 7.41
N ALA A 298 -0.06 -10.65 8.08
CA ALA A 298 0.12 -10.09 9.42
C ALA A 298 0.15 -8.56 9.33
N ASN A 299 -0.38 -7.87 10.34
CA ASN A 299 -0.36 -6.41 10.40
C ASN A 299 -0.37 -5.89 11.83
N PRO A 300 0.12 -4.66 12.07
CA PRO A 300 0.04 -4.00 13.36
C PRO A 300 -1.34 -3.36 13.59
N SER A 301 -1.54 -2.73 14.74
CA SER A 301 -2.75 -1.94 15.04
C SER A 301 -2.85 -0.62 14.26
N HIS A 302 -1.85 -0.26 13.47
CA HIS A 302 -1.85 0.94 12.61
C HIS A 302 -2.78 0.70 11.42
N LEU A 303 -3.98 1.26 11.51
CA LEU A 303 -5.04 1.04 10.53
C LEU A 303 -4.58 1.47 9.13
N GLU A 304 -4.93 0.66 8.12
CA GLU A 304 -4.66 0.82 6.70
C GLU A 304 -3.16 0.71 6.30
N ALA A 305 -2.23 0.62 7.26
CA ALA A 305 -0.80 0.47 6.96
C ALA A 305 -0.47 -0.84 6.21
N VAL A 306 -1.32 -1.85 6.32
CA VAL A 306 -1.18 -3.13 5.63
C VAL A 306 -1.59 -3.08 4.15
N ASP A 307 -2.37 -2.08 3.74
CA ASP A 307 -2.94 -2.02 2.39
C ASP A 307 -1.87 -2.07 1.30
N PRO A 308 -0.89 -1.16 1.27
CA PRO A 308 0.17 -1.22 0.26
C PRO A 308 1.04 -2.48 0.39
N VAL A 309 1.16 -3.04 1.59
CA VAL A 309 1.89 -4.30 1.81
C VAL A 309 1.18 -5.46 1.12
N VAL A 310 -0.14 -5.54 1.22
CA VAL A 310 -0.96 -6.56 0.53
C VAL A 310 -0.86 -6.40 -0.98
N GLU A 311 -0.93 -5.18 -1.50
CA GLU A 311 -0.74 -4.92 -2.92
C GLU A 311 0.63 -5.41 -3.43
N GLY A 312 1.69 -5.12 -2.67
CA GLY A 312 3.03 -5.62 -2.97
C GLY A 312 3.12 -7.14 -2.95
N LYS A 313 2.54 -7.80 -1.94
CA LYS A 313 2.46 -9.26 -1.84
C LYS A 313 1.69 -9.86 -3.01
N ALA A 314 0.51 -9.32 -3.34
CA ALA A 314 -0.29 -9.77 -4.48
C ALA A 314 0.52 -9.66 -5.79
N ARG A 315 1.23 -8.57 -6.00
CA ARG A 315 2.10 -8.38 -7.16
C ARG A 315 3.24 -9.40 -7.22
N ALA A 316 3.84 -9.73 -6.08
CA ALA A 316 4.87 -10.77 -5.98
C ALA A 316 4.31 -12.15 -6.37
N ARG A 317 3.14 -12.49 -5.86
CA ARG A 317 2.46 -13.77 -6.14
C ARG A 317 2.03 -13.87 -7.60
N GLN A 318 1.53 -12.78 -8.20
CA GLN A 318 1.26 -12.73 -9.64
C GLN A 318 2.49 -13.05 -10.47
N ARG A 319 3.65 -12.57 -10.06
CA ARG A 319 4.91 -12.91 -10.73
C ARG A 319 5.26 -14.39 -10.56
N THR A 320 5.09 -14.94 -9.37
CA THR A 320 5.37 -16.34 -9.06
C THR A 320 4.48 -17.30 -9.86
N LEU A 321 3.21 -16.90 -10.09
CA LEU A 321 2.23 -17.71 -10.83
C LEU A 321 2.16 -17.39 -12.33
N ASP A 322 3.15 -16.66 -12.87
CA ASP A 322 3.18 -16.18 -14.26
C ASP A 322 1.86 -15.50 -14.67
N ASP A 323 1.40 -14.56 -13.83
CA ASP A 323 0.16 -13.80 -14.00
C ASP A 323 0.43 -12.30 -14.24
N THR A 324 1.61 -11.96 -14.73
CA THR A 324 2.03 -10.56 -14.85
C THR A 324 1.34 -9.80 -15.98
N ALA A 325 0.84 -10.50 -17.00
CA ALA A 325 0.15 -9.91 -18.13
C ALA A 325 -1.31 -9.55 -17.82
N TYR A 326 -2.05 -10.49 -17.23
CA TYR A 326 -3.50 -10.37 -17.04
C TYR A 326 -3.90 -10.10 -15.60
N ARG A 327 -3.09 -10.50 -14.59
CA ARG A 327 -3.32 -10.31 -13.15
C ARG A 327 -4.69 -10.79 -12.67
N LYS A 328 -5.09 -11.96 -13.17
CA LYS A 328 -6.39 -12.58 -12.92
C LYS A 328 -6.33 -13.77 -11.96
N LYS A 329 -5.14 -14.39 -11.78
CA LYS A 329 -4.99 -15.57 -10.92
C LYS A 329 -4.84 -15.21 -9.43
N VAL A 330 -4.31 -14.02 -9.14
CA VAL A 330 -4.13 -13.54 -7.76
C VAL A 330 -4.93 -12.26 -7.57
N VAL A 331 -5.76 -12.23 -6.53
CA VAL A 331 -6.67 -11.11 -6.25
C VAL A 331 -6.37 -10.55 -4.86
N PRO A 332 -6.01 -9.27 -4.74
CA PRO A 332 -5.95 -8.59 -3.46
C PRO A 332 -7.36 -8.24 -2.96
N ILE A 333 -7.55 -8.41 -1.64
CA ILE A 333 -8.76 -7.99 -0.93
C ILE A 333 -8.33 -7.19 0.29
N LEU A 334 -8.85 -5.98 0.44
CA LEU A 334 -8.62 -5.12 1.58
C LEU A 334 -9.92 -4.89 2.34
N ILE A 335 -9.90 -5.13 3.64
CA ILE A 335 -11.07 -5.01 4.52
C ILE A 335 -10.81 -3.89 5.50
N HIS A 336 -11.64 -2.86 5.42
CA HIS A 336 -11.50 -1.58 6.10
C HIS A 336 -12.58 -1.34 7.15
N GLY A 337 -12.30 -0.46 8.10
CA GLY A 337 -13.35 0.23 8.87
C GLY A 337 -13.68 1.57 8.21
N ASP A 338 -14.93 2.03 8.31
CA ASP A 338 -15.42 3.24 7.66
C ASP A 338 -14.62 4.50 8.02
N ALA A 339 -14.33 4.70 9.29
CA ALA A 339 -13.57 5.87 9.75
C ALA A 339 -12.11 5.85 9.29
N ALA A 340 -11.48 4.67 9.22
CA ALA A 340 -10.11 4.53 8.76
C ALA A 340 -10.00 4.68 7.23
N PHE A 341 -10.95 4.14 6.48
CA PHE A 341 -10.97 4.19 5.03
C PHE A 341 -10.93 5.62 4.49
N ILE A 342 -11.73 6.52 5.05
CA ILE A 342 -11.72 7.93 4.65
C ILE A 342 -10.63 8.75 5.35
N GLY A 343 -10.25 8.35 6.58
CA GLY A 343 -9.39 9.16 7.43
C GLY A 343 -7.89 8.94 7.21
N GLN A 344 -7.47 7.76 6.73
CA GLN A 344 -6.06 7.43 6.55
C GLN A 344 -5.59 7.75 5.12
N GLY A 345 -4.68 8.71 4.98
CA GLY A 345 -4.18 9.16 3.67
C GLY A 345 -3.55 8.06 2.81
N VAL A 346 -3.03 6.99 3.43
CA VAL A 346 -2.45 5.85 2.70
C VAL A 346 -3.46 5.14 1.80
N VAL A 347 -4.75 5.18 2.14
CA VAL A 347 -5.85 4.63 1.29
C VAL A 347 -5.89 5.37 -0.06
N ALA A 348 -5.82 6.71 -0.04
CA ALA A 348 -5.74 7.51 -1.26
C ALA A 348 -4.50 7.20 -2.09
N GLU A 349 -3.36 7.01 -1.42
CA GLU A 349 -2.11 6.64 -2.08
C GLU A 349 -2.22 5.28 -2.77
N VAL A 350 -2.86 4.28 -2.13
CA VAL A 350 -3.11 2.95 -2.71
C VAL A 350 -4.02 3.04 -3.92
N PHE A 351 -5.14 3.77 -3.85
CA PHE A 351 -5.98 4.02 -5.02
C PHE A 351 -5.21 4.67 -6.17
N ASN A 352 -4.41 5.69 -5.87
CA ASN A 352 -3.59 6.34 -6.90
C ASN A 352 -2.59 5.39 -7.56
N MET A 353 -2.08 4.39 -6.84
CA MET A 353 -1.13 3.39 -7.37
C MET A 353 -1.80 2.30 -8.21
N SER A 354 -3.11 2.10 -8.08
CA SER A 354 -3.83 0.91 -8.58
C SER A 354 -3.68 0.64 -10.08
N GLN A 355 -3.49 1.67 -10.90
CA GLN A 355 -3.33 1.55 -12.35
C GLN A 355 -1.91 1.89 -12.86
N LEU A 356 -0.98 2.22 -11.96
CA LEU A 356 0.37 2.57 -12.36
C LEU A 356 1.18 1.31 -12.77
N PRO A 357 1.97 1.36 -13.84
CA PRO A 357 2.64 0.17 -14.38
C PRO A 357 3.55 -0.55 -13.39
N GLY A 358 4.16 0.18 -12.45
CA GLY A 358 5.04 -0.37 -11.41
C GLY A 358 4.30 -1.05 -10.26
N TYR A 359 3.02 -0.75 -10.06
CA TYR A 359 2.28 -1.04 -8.83
C TYR A 359 0.96 -1.78 -9.04
N SER A 360 0.32 -1.64 -10.20
CA SER A 360 -0.97 -2.26 -10.49
C SER A 360 -0.98 -3.77 -10.23
N THR A 361 -2.05 -4.25 -9.60
CA THR A 361 -2.33 -5.65 -9.29
C THR A 361 -3.52 -6.21 -10.10
N GLY A 362 -4.05 -5.41 -11.03
CA GLY A 362 -5.26 -5.77 -11.80
C GLY A 362 -6.53 -5.52 -11.02
N GLY A 363 -6.52 -4.52 -10.16
CA GLY A 363 -7.62 -4.09 -9.31
C GLY A 363 -7.71 -4.83 -7.97
N THR A 364 -8.26 -4.16 -7.00
CA THR A 364 -8.45 -4.59 -5.62
C THR A 364 -9.92 -4.59 -5.27
N ILE A 365 -10.37 -5.57 -4.49
CA ILE A 365 -11.71 -5.55 -3.90
C ILE A 365 -11.56 -4.94 -2.51
N HIS A 366 -12.10 -3.74 -2.34
CA HIS A 366 -12.19 -3.06 -1.05
C HIS A 366 -13.52 -3.39 -0.41
N ILE A 367 -13.49 -3.91 0.82
CA ILE A 367 -14.70 -4.19 1.60
C ILE A 367 -14.67 -3.31 2.84
N VAL A 368 -15.62 -2.41 2.96
CA VAL A 368 -15.75 -1.56 4.14
C VAL A 368 -16.77 -2.17 5.08
N VAL A 369 -16.35 -2.52 6.30
CA VAL A 369 -17.24 -2.90 7.41
C VAL A 369 -17.67 -1.62 8.09
N ASN A 370 -18.77 -1.05 7.59
CA ASN A 370 -19.23 0.27 7.96
C ASN A 370 -20.18 0.20 9.15
N ASN A 371 -19.62 0.19 10.33
CA ASN A 371 -20.39 0.19 11.57
C ASN A 371 -20.75 1.58 12.09
N GLN A 372 -20.54 2.61 11.28
CA GLN A 372 -20.94 3.99 11.49
C GLN A 372 -20.38 4.65 12.76
N ILE A 373 -19.25 4.12 13.27
CA ILE A 373 -18.56 4.68 14.43
C ILE A 373 -17.07 4.32 14.44
N GLY A 374 -16.20 5.33 14.61
CA GLY A 374 -14.76 5.17 14.78
C GLY A 374 -14.37 5.27 16.26
N PHE A 375 -14.23 4.15 16.98
CA PHE A 375 -14.04 4.07 18.43
C PHE A 375 -15.21 4.76 19.16
N THR A 376 -15.12 6.06 19.48
CA THR A 376 -16.18 6.89 20.07
C THR A 376 -16.65 8.02 19.15
N THR A 377 -16.12 8.13 17.93
CA THR A 377 -16.34 9.24 17.01
C THR A 377 -17.41 8.87 15.97
N LEU A 378 -18.47 9.63 15.93
CA LEU A 378 -19.57 9.46 14.97
C LEU A 378 -19.19 10.01 13.57
N PRO A 379 -19.89 9.61 12.50
CA PRO A 379 -19.63 10.08 11.15
C PRO A 379 -19.59 11.62 11.02
N ALA A 380 -20.50 12.34 11.71
CA ALA A 380 -20.55 13.80 11.68
C ALA A 380 -19.27 14.49 12.19
N ASP A 381 -18.49 13.81 13.05
CA ASP A 381 -17.23 14.33 13.60
C ASP A 381 -16.00 13.74 12.89
N SER A 382 -16.18 12.73 12.05
CA SER A 382 -15.07 11.99 11.44
C SER A 382 -14.87 12.27 9.95
N ARG A 383 -15.88 12.74 9.24
CA ARG A 383 -15.78 13.03 7.81
C ARG A 383 -16.70 14.18 7.38
N SER A 384 -16.27 14.88 6.32
CA SER A 384 -17.05 15.94 5.68
C SER A 384 -17.95 15.43 4.56
N SER A 385 -17.74 14.21 4.09
CA SER A 385 -18.49 13.59 3.00
C SER A 385 -19.69 12.80 3.53
N GLU A 386 -20.70 12.62 2.68
CA GLU A 386 -21.88 11.78 2.98
C GLU A 386 -21.44 10.33 3.24
N TYR A 387 -20.60 9.78 2.35
CA TYR A 387 -20.09 8.43 2.47
C TYR A 387 -18.59 8.41 2.80
N CYS A 388 -18.17 7.42 3.56
CA CYS A 388 -16.74 7.17 3.79
C CYS A 388 -16.01 6.74 2.50
N THR A 389 -16.73 6.32 1.49
CA THR A 389 -16.23 5.77 0.24
C THR A 389 -15.97 6.79 -0.86
N GLU A 390 -16.21 8.08 -0.63
CA GLU A 390 -16.01 9.16 -1.61
C GLU A 390 -14.59 9.16 -2.21
N ILE A 391 -13.60 8.77 -1.44
CA ILE A 391 -12.21 8.71 -1.89
C ILE A 391 -11.98 7.76 -3.07
N ALA A 392 -12.81 6.74 -3.23
CA ALA A 392 -12.69 5.76 -4.31
C ALA A 392 -13.12 6.34 -5.68
N LYS A 393 -13.90 7.41 -5.68
CA LYS A 393 -14.32 8.09 -6.92
C LYS A 393 -13.16 8.72 -7.68
N MET A 394 -12.03 8.99 -7.02
CA MET A 394 -10.83 9.54 -7.67
C MET A 394 -10.25 8.65 -8.78
N VAL A 395 -10.56 7.36 -8.76
CA VAL A 395 -10.09 6.37 -9.75
C VAL A 395 -11.22 5.70 -10.54
N ASP A 396 -12.39 6.33 -10.56
CA ASP A 396 -13.60 5.80 -11.23
C ASP A 396 -14.02 4.41 -10.72
N ALA A 397 -13.78 4.08 -9.43
CA ALA A 397 -14.20 2.82 -8.86
C ALA A 397 -15.71 2.80 -8.62
N PRO A 398 -16.47 1.76 -9.04
CA PRO A 398 -17.85 1.61 -8.63
C PRO A 398 -17.95 1.32 -7.13
N ILE A 399 -19.00 1.83 -6.50
CA ILE A 399 -19.25 1.68 -5.07
C ILE A 399 -20.63 1.06 -4.88
N PHE A 400 -20.69 -0.02 -4.11
CA PHE A 400 -21.92 -0.69 -3.74
C PHE A 400 -22.12 -0.59 -2.23
N HIS A 401 -23.09 0.22 -1.81
CA HIS A 401 -23.54 0.29 -0.42
C HIS A 401 -24.61 -0.77 -0.20
N VAL A 402 -24.49 -1.55 0.85
CA VAL A 402 -25.42 -2.66 1.11
C VAL A 402 -25.77 -2.71 2.58
N ASN A 403 -27.05 -2.86 2.88
CA ASN A 403 -27.51 -3.16 4.24
C ASN A 403 -27.01 -4.56 4.64
N GLY A 404 -26.21 -4.64 5.70
CA GLY A 404 -25.62 -5.89 6.19
C GLY A 404 -26.65 -6.91 6.67
N GLU A 405 -27.89 -6.51 6.93
CA GLU A 405 -28.98 -7.41 7.30
C GLU A 405 -29.79 -7.95 6.11
N ASP A 406 -29.38 -7.60 4.89
CA ASP A 406 -29.79 -8.31 3.67
C ASP A 406 -28.60 -9.15 3.14
N PRO A 407 -28.36 -10.35 3.69
CA PRO A 407 -27.23 -11.18 3.32
C PRO A 407 -27.24 -11.61 1.86
N ILE A 408 -28.42 -11.74 1.24
CA ILE A 408 -28.57 -12.06 -0.18
C ILE A 408 -28.02 -10.92 -1.04
N ALA A 409 -28.38 -9.67 -0.71
CA ALA A 409 -27.88 -8.48 -1.40
C ALA A 409 -26.36 -8.35 -1.21
N VAL A 410 -25.84 -8.60 -0.02
CA VAL A 410 -24.38 -8.60 0.25
C VAL A 410 -23.65 -9.60 -0.65
N MET A 411 -24.17 -10.82 -0.75
CA MET A 411 -23.61 -11.86 -1.63
C MET A 411 -23.66 -11.47 -3.11
N GLU A 412 -24.78 -10.91 -3.57
CA GLU A 412 -24.91 -10.43 -4.96
C GLU A 412 -23.88 -9.33 -5.28
N MET A 413 -23.76 -8.33 -4.40
CA MET A 413 -22.81 -7.23 -4.62
C MET A 413 -21.36 -7.70 -4.52
N ALA A 414 -21.02 -8.61 -3.61
CA ALA A 414 -19.71 -9.24 -3.54
C ALA A 414 -19.34 -9.98 -4.82
N LYS A 415 -20.32 -10.71 -5.41
CA LYS A 415 -20.14 -11.37 -6.70
C LYS A 415 -19.93 -10.37 -7.84
N ILE A 416 -20.73 -9.31 -7.89
CA ILE A 416 -20.61 -8.25 -8.92
C ILE A 416 -19.26 -7.54 -8.77
N ALA A 417 -18.81 -7.25 -7.55
CA ALA A 417 -17.51 -6.65 -7.28
C ALA A 417 -16.36 -7.52 -7.82
N LEU A 418 -16.39 -8.83 -7.53
CA LEU A 418 -15.40 -9.77 -8.07
C LEU A 418 -15.44 -9.82 -9.61
N GLU A 419 -16.63 -9.83 -10.20
CA GLU A 419 -16.82 -9.84 -11.64
C GLU A 419 -16.29 -8.58 -12.30
N PHE A 420 -16.58 -7.41 -11.72
CA PHE A 420 -16.07 -6.12 -12.20
C PHE A 420 -14.55 -6.07 -12.18
N ARG A 421 -13.94 -6.40 -11.03
CA ARG A 421 -12.49 -6.47 -10.89
C ARG A 421 -11.88 -7.39 -11.95
N HIS A 422 -12.49 -8.57 -12.17
CA HIS A 422 -11.95 -9.57 -13.09
C HIS A 422 -12.10 -9.17 -14.56
N GLU A 423 -13.17 -8.48 -14.92
CA GLU A 423 -13.42 -8.00 -16.29
C GLU A 423 -12.56 -6.81 -16.65
N PHE A 424 -12.44 -5.83 -15.74
CA PHE A 424 -11.82 -4.53 -16.06
C PHE A 424 -10.42 -4.34 -15.48
N GLY A 425 -10.00 -5.16 -14.53
CA GLY A 425 -8.71 -4.99 -13.86
C GLY A 425 -8.62 -3.68 -13.06
N ARG A 426 -9.73 -3.27 -12.45
CA ARG A 426 -9.92 -2.02 -11.71
C ARG A 426 -10.42 -2.29 -10.30
N ASP A 427 -10.20 -1.33 -9.43
CA ASP A 427 -10.68 -1.36 -8.05
C ASP A 427 -12.20 -1.24 -7.99
N VAL A 428 -12.78 -1.81 -6.93
CA VAL A 428 -14.22 -1.76 -6.64
C VAL A 428 -14.41 -1.74 -5.14
N VAL A 429 -15.43 -1.03 -4.68
CA VAL A 429 -15.74 -0.91 -3.26
C VAL A 429 -17.09 -1.54 -2.95
N LEU A 430 -17.10 -2.40 -1.93
CA LEU A 430 -18.30 -2.95 -1.29
C LEU A 430 -18.39 -2.37 0.13
N ASP A 431 -19.36 -1.52 0.37
CA ASP A 431 -19.59 -0.83 1.65
C ASP A 431 -20.77 -1.49 2.36
N ILE A 432 -20.46 -2.32 3.37
CA ILE A 432 -21.45 -3.08 4.13
C ILE A 432 -21.85 -2.27 5.36
N TYR A 433 -23.02 -1.64 5.31
CA TYR A 433 -23.61 -0.95 6.45
C TYR A 433 -24.04 -1.94 7.51
N CYS A 434 -23.51 -1.77 8.70
CA CYS A 434 -23.76 -2.63 9.85
C CYS A 434 -23.70 -1.83 11.14
N TYR A 435 -23.69 -2.52 12.28
CA TYR A 435 -23.48 -1.89 13.57
C TYR A 435 -22.39 -2.63 14.36
N ARG A 436 -21.90 -2.01 15.41
CA ARG A 436 -20.95 -2.62 16.36
C ARG A 436 -21.67 -2.94 17.67
N ARG A 437 -21.91 -4.22 17.93
CA ARG A 437 -22.71 -4.64 19.09
C ARG A 437 -22.04 -4.35 20.44
N HIS A 438 -20.74 -4.50 20.53
CA HIS A 438 -19.97 -4.24 21.74
C HIS A 438 -19.16 -2.96 21.64
N GLY A 439 -18.43 -2.59 22.70
CA GLY A 439 -17.48 -1.49 22.64
C GLY A 439 -16.36 -1.70 21.61
N HIS A 440 -15.47 -0.73 21.47
CA HIS A 440 -14.34 -0.83 20.55
C HIS A 440 -13.49 -2.07 20.85
N ASN A 441 -13.26 -2.33 22.13
CA ASN A 441 -12.68 -3.56 22.65
C ASN A 441 -13.43 -3.98 23.92
N GLU A 442 -13.03 -5.07 24.54
CA GLU A 442 -13.73 -5.65 25.70
C GLU A 442 -13.65 -4.80 26.98
N GLY A 443 -12.79 -3.79 27.04
CA GLY A 443 -12.69 -2.85 28.15
C GLY A 443 -13.42 -1.52 27.92
N ASP A 444 -14.06 -1.35 26.77
CA ASP A 444 -14.77 -0.13 26.38
C ASP A 444 -16.26 -0.25 26.65
N GLU A 445 -16.83 0.74 27.35
CA GLU A 445 -18.27 0.86 27.57
C GLU A 445 -18.83 1.96 26.66
N PRO A 446 -19.37 1.58 25.50
CA PRO A 446 -19.75 2.54 24.47
C PRO A 446 -20.96 3.39 24.81
N SER A 447 -21.80 2.97 25.78
CA SER A 447 -22.95 3.75 26.24
C SER A 447 -22.56 5.05 26.95
N PHE A 448 -21.29 5.19 27.36
CA PHE A 448 -20.78 6.44 27.94
C PHE A 448 -20.78 7.61 26.97
N THR A 449 -20.60 7.33 25.69
CA THR A 449 -20.51 8.36 24.65
C THR A 449 -21.67 8.31 23.65
N GLN A 450 -22.26 7.14 23.39
CA GLN A 450 -23.38 6.93 22.47
C GLN A 450 -24.55 6.16 23.13
N PRO A 451 -25.18 6.71 24.18
CA PRO A 451 -26.20 5.97 24.92
C PRO A 451 -27.43 5.63 24.08
N ASP A 452 -27.92 6.54 23.21
CA ASP A 452 -29.08 6.30 22.33
C ASP A 452 -28.81 5.18 21.34
N LEU A 453 -27.68 5.25 20.63
CA LEU A 453 -27.26 4.24 19.66
C LEU A 453 -27.17 2.85 20.31
N TYR A 454 -26.53 2.75 21.47
CA TYR A 454 -26.35 1.44 22.13
C TYR A 454 -27.63 0.94 22.81
N ASN A 455 -28.57 1.80 23.16
CA ASN A 455 -29.91 1.37 23.58
C ASN A 455 -30.67 0.71 22.41
N ARG A 456 -30.56 1.26 21.18
CA ARG A 456 -31.13 0.65 19.98
C ARG A 456 -30.45 -0.69 19.68
N ILE A 457 -29.11 -0.74 19.65
CA ILE A 457 -28.34 -1.96 19.38
C ILE A 457 -28.69 -3.07 20.40
N LYS A 458 -28.86 -2.73 21.68
CA LYS A 458 -29.19 -3.70 22.73
C LYS A 458 -30.54 -4.37 22.50
N SER A 459 -31.53 -3.65 21.98
CA SER A 459 -32.85 -4.17 21.66
C SER A 459 -32.95 -4.79 20.26
N HIS A 460 -31.92 -4.64 19.43
CA HIS A 460 -31.92 -5.13 18.06
C HIS A 460 -31.55 -6.62 18.03
N SER A 461 -32.24 -7.39 17.19
CA SER A 461 -31.99 -8.82 16.98
C SER A 461 -30.64 -9.07 16.28
N LEU A 462 -30.10 -10.26 16.43
CA LEU A 462 -28.90 -10.67 15.69
C LEU A 462 -29.18 -10.82 14.19
N PRO A 463 -28.20 -10.59 13.31
CA PRO A 463 -28.40 -10.74 11.87
C PRO A 463 -28.97 -12.09 11.42
N SER A 464 -28.58 -13.19 12.10
CA SER A 464 -29.19 -14.50 11.83
C SER A 464 -30.68 -14.58 12.19
N GLU A 465 -31.08 -13.93 13.27
CA GLU A 465 -32.48 -13.87 13.72
C GLU A 465 -33.31 -12.99 12.78
N VAL A 466 -32.77 -11.85 12.37
CA VAL A 466 -33.39 -10.96 11.36
C VAL A 466 -33.61 -11.72 10.06
N PHE A 467 -32.57 -12.40 9.56
CA PHE A 467 -32.69 -13.18 8.33
C PHE A 467 -33.64 -14.35 8.46
N ALA A 468 -33.62 -15.11 9.59
CA ALA A 468 -34.56 -16.20 9.85
C ALA A 468 -36.01 -15.70 9.84
N ALA A 469 -36.29 -14.52 10.43
CA ALA A 469 -37.60 -13.91 10.39
C ALA A 469 -38.05 -13.50 8.96
N GLN A 470 -37.12 -13.00 8.14
CA GLN A 470 -37.40 -12.62 6.75
C GLN A 470 -37.78 -13.81 5.87
N ILE A 471 -37.16 -14.99 6.09
CA ILE A 471 -37.41 -16.21 5.29
C ILE A 471 -38.52 -17.11 5.87
N ALA A 472 -38.96 -16.87 7.10
CA ALA A 472 -40.00 -17.66 7.74
C ALA A 472 -41.32 -17.71 6.95
N PRO A 473 -41.82 -16.58 6.39
CA PRO A 473 -43.02 -16.61 5.55
C PRO A 473 -42.90 -17.43 4.27
N LEU A 474 -41.64 -17.66 3.79
CA LEU A 474 -41.36 -18.42 2.60
C LEU A 474 -41.35 -19.95 2.87
N GLY A 475 -41.27 -20.36 4.14
CA GLY A 475 -41.22 -21.78 4.54
C GLY A 475 -39.98 -22.54 4.02
N THR A 476 -38.92 -21.81 3.68
CA THR A 476 -37.72 -22.42 3.06
C THR A 476 -36.80 -23.11 4.04
N VAL A 477 -36.82 -22.69 5.33
CA VAL A 477 -36.12 -23.31 6.45
C VAL A 477 -37.05 -23.31 7.64
N SER A 478 -37.22 -24.48 8.31
CA SER A 478 -38.03 -24.55 9.53
C SER A 478 -37.23 -24.07 10.76
N SER A 479 -37.94 -23.69 11.83
CA SER A 479 -37.33 -23.29 13.10
C SER A 479 -36.46 -24.40 13.70
N ASP A 480 -36.92 -25.69 13.57
CA ASP A 480 -36.19 -26.84 14.10
C ASP A 480 -34.89 -27.07 13.29
N GLU A 481 -34.93 -26.88 11.97
CA GLU A 481 -33.75 -26.95 11.11
C GLU A 481 -32.75 -25.83 11.43
N ALA A 482 -33.21 -24.61 11.60
CA ALA A 482 -32.37 -23.48 12.00
C ALA A 482 -31.70 -23.72 13.37
N ALA A 483 -32.46 -24.23 14.35
CA ALA A 483 -31.93 -24.59 15.65
C ALA A 483 -30.89 -25.72 15.61
N ALA A 484 -31.09 -26.69 14.73
CA ALA A 484 -30.15 -27.80 14.52
C ALA A 484 -28.82 -27.29 13.93
N ILE A 485 -28.85 -26.41 12.93
CA ILE A 485 -27.66 -25.80 12.34
C ILE A 485 -26.87 -25.02 13.41
N LYS A 486 -27.55 -24.21 14.24
CA LYS A 486 -26.90 -23.47 15.34
C LYS A 486 -26.25 -24.40 16.36
N ALA A 487 -26.94 -25.50 16.72
CA ALA A 487 -26.42 -26.49 17.68
C ALA A 487 -25.18 -27.22 17.11
N GLU A 488 -25.15 -27.52 15.82
CA GLU A 488 -24.00 -28.14 15.13
C GLU A 488 -22.76 -27.23 15.24
N SER A 489 -22.90 -25.94 14.90
CA SER A 489 -21.81 -24.95 14.98
C SER A 489 -21.24 -24.85 16.42
N LEU A 490 -22.12 -24.82 17.43
CA LEU A 490 -21.67 -24.77 18.83
C LEU A 490 -20.98 -26.06 19.27
N LYS A 491 -21.41 -27.23 18.74
CA LYS A 491 -20.79 -28.51 19.03
C LYS A 491 -19.36 -28.56 18.48
N GLU A 492 -19.12 -28.12 17.28
CA GLU A 492 -17.76 -28.08 16.68
C GLU A 492 -16.78 -27.28 17.55
N LEU A 493 -17.20 -26.12 18.04
CA LEU A 493 -16.38 -25.28 18.91
C LEU A 493 -16.05 -25.96 20.25
N ASN A 494 -17.04 -26.66 20.87
CA ASN A 494 -16.84 -27.38 22.12
C ASN A 494 -15.94 -28.61 21.91
N ASP A 495 -16.09 -29.32 20.80
CA ASP A 495 -15.26 -30.47 20.46
C ASP A 495 -13.80 -30.03 20.28
N ALA A 496 -13.56 -28.96 19.52
CA ALA A 496 -12.22 -28.37 19.34
C ALA A 496 -11.59 -27.94 20.69
N LEU A 497 -12.34 -27.27 21.57
CA LEU A 497 -11.85 -26.89 22.89
C LEU A 497 -11.51 -28.11 23.77
N SER A 498 -12.31 -29.17 23.66
CA SER A 498 -12.09 -30.42 24.40
C SER A 498 -10.80 -31.09 23.93
N GLN A 499 -10.52 -31.11 22.63
CA GLN A 499 -9.26 -31.62 22.09
C GLN A 499 -8.04 -30.84 22.60
N VAL A 500 -8.10 -29.52 22.66
CA VAL A 500 -7.05 -28.66 23.21
C VAL A 500 -6.76 -29.00 24.67
N LYS A 501 -7.81 -29.17 25.49
CA LYS A 501 -7.66 -29.55 26.92
C LYS A 501 -7.03 -30.93 27.10
N LEU A 502 -7.42 -31.89 26.28
CA LEU A 502 -6.84 -33.27 26.32
C LEU A 502 -5.37 -33.23 25.91
N ALA A 503 -5.02 -32.53 24.84
CA ALA A 503 -3.65 -32.40 24.38
C ALA A 503 -2.74 -31.70 25.44
N ALA A 504 -3.25 -30.70 26.13
CA ALA A 504 -2.55 -30.01 27.21
C ALA A 504 -2.33 -30.96 28.42
N ALA A 505 -3.32 -31.77 28.80
CA ALA A 505 -3.21 -32.74 29.87
C ALA A 505 -2.19 -33.85 29.56
N GLU A 506 -2.06 -34.28 28.30
CA GLU A 506 -1.11 -35.27 27.82
C GLU A 506 0.31 -34.72 27.59
N LYS A 507 0.57 -33.44 27.85
CA LYS A 507 1.84 -32.74 27.54
C LYS A 507 2.34 -32.97 26.10
N LYS A 508 1.42 -33.24 25.16
CA LYS A 508 1.77 -33.32 23.75
C LYS A 508 2.25 -31.94 23.28
N LYS A 509 3.39 -31.91 22.57
CA LYS A 509 3.86 -30.68 21.93
C LYS A 509 2.73 -30.11 21.06
N ALA A 510 2.45 -28.82 21.24
CA ALA A 510 1.55 -28.12 20.35
C ALA A 510 1.96 -28.37 18.90
N HIS A 511 0.98 -28.60 18.03
CA HIS A 511 1.24 -28.88 16.61
C HIS A 511 2.19 -27.82 16.05
N GLU A 512 3.20 -28.27 15.29
CA GLU A 512 3.98 -27.38 14.46
C GLU A 512 3.03 -26.54 13.59
N PHE A 513 3.38 -25.27 13.40
CA PHE A 513 2.59 -24.24 12.70
C PHE A 513 2.32 -24.58 11.22
N ALA A 514 1.53 -25.60 10.94
CA ALA A 514 0.98 -25.80 9.61
C ALA A 514 0.14 -24.56 9.22
N GLY A 515 0.52 -23.90 8.13
CA GLY A 515 -0.14 -22.66 7.66
C GLY A 515 0.43 -21.35 8.24
N SER A 516 1.39 -21.41 9.16
CA SER A 516 2.14 -20.22 9.58
C SER A 516 2.88 -19.62 8.38
N THR A 517 2.82 -18.28 8.27
CA THR A 517 3.61 -17.54 7.27
C THR A 517 5.06 -17.29 7.73
N ALA A 518 5.47 -17.83 8.87
CA ALA A 518 6.80 -17.66 9.46
C ALA A 518 7.91 -18.26 8.59
N ILE A 519 9.02 -17.53 8.46
CA ILE A 519 10.22 -17.97 7.75
C ILE A 519 11.39 -17.98 8.72
N PHE A 520 12.02 -19.15 8.90
CA PHE A 520 13.20 -19.29 9.74
C PHE A 520 14.46 -19.04 8.91
N GLN A 521 15.36 -18.21 9.43
CA GLN A 521 16.61 -17.85 8.79
C GLN A 521 17.82 -18.25 9.64
N PRO A 522 18.97 -18.49 9.01
CA PRO A 522 20.24 -18.58 9.73
C PRO A 522 20.54 -17.25 10.44
N PRO A 523 21.27 -17.29 11.57
CA PRO A 523 21.69 -16.07 12.26
C PRO A 523 22.58 -15.20 11.38
N TYR A 524 22.65 -13.91 11.69
CA TYR A 524 23.56 -12.98 11.03
C TYR A 524 25.02 -13.43 11.21
N SER A 525 25.87 -13.16 10.22
CA SER A 525 27.28 -13.47 10.27
C SER A 525 28.12 -12.42 9.57
N HIS A 526 29.26 -12.06 10.19
CA HIS A 526 30.32 -11.26 9.57
C HIS A 526 31.27 -12.08 8.68
N ALA A 527 30.98 -13.36 8.47
CA ALA A 527 31.80 -14.20 7.60
C ALA A 527 31.90 -13.58 6.19
N PRO A 528 33.11 -13.59 5.61
CA PRO A 528 33.31 -13.02 4.26
C PRO A 528 32.48 -13.76 3.22
N ILE A 529 31.91 -13.00 2.31
CA ILE A 529 31.21 -13.54 1.14
C ILE A 529 31.90 -13.04 -0.11
N ASN A 530 32.14 -13.97 -1.05
CA ASN A 530 32.65 -13.57 -2.36
C ASN A 530 31.56 -12.84 -3.15
N THR A 531 31.82 -11.59 -3.45
CA THR A 531 30.97 -10.71 -4.23
C THR A 531 31.68 -10.12 -5.44
N ALA A 532 32.94 -10.59 -5.69
CA ALA A 532 33.70 -10.22 -6.89
C ALA A 532 32.99 -10.73 -8.16
N ILE A 533 33.24 -10.06 -9.27
CA ILE A 533 32.83 -10.48 -10.61
C ILE A 533 34.06 -10.74 -11.48
N THR A 534 33.88 -11.52 -12.53
CA THR A 534 34.96 -11.69 -13.51
C THR A 534 35.09 -10.45 -14.40
N LYS A 535 36.29 -10.29 -15.00
CA LYS A 535 36.53 -9.24 -15.98
C LYS A 535 35.53 -9.31 -17.14
N GLU A 536 35.23 -10.52 -17.61
CA GLU A 536 34.27 -10.75 -18.71
C GLU A 536 32.88 -10.27 -18.34
N THR A 537 32.44 -10.48 -17.08
CA THR A 537 31.17 -9.97 -16.57
C THR A 537 31.16 -8.45 -16.52
N LEU A 538 32.23 -7.83 -16.04
CA LEU A 538 32.40 -6.38 -16.03
C LEU A 538 32.29 -5.80 -17.45
N ASP A 539 33.07 -6.37 -18.40
CA ASP A 539 33.09 -5.92 -19.79
C ASP A 539 31.74 -6.06 -20.48
N LEU A 540 31.03 -7.16 -20.22
CA LEU A 540 29.71 -7.37 -20.81
C LEU A 540 28.69 -6.31 -20.33
N VAL A 541 28.69 -6.02 -19.03
CA VAL A 541 27.82 -4.98 -18.47
C VAL A 541 28.23 -3.59 -18.98
N ALA A 542 29.52 -3.27 -18.93
CA ALA A 542 30.03 -1.98 -19.38
C ALA A 542 29.74 -1.72 -20.88
N LYS A 543 29.88 -2.74 -21.72
CA LYS A 543 29.52 -2.66 -23.14
C LYS A 543 28.07 -2.30 -23.32
N ALA A 544 27.14 -2.98 -22.61
CA ALA A 544 25.70 -2.68 -22.73
C ALA A 544 25.36 -1.26 -22.27
N LEU A 545 26.03 -0.77 -21.20
CA LEU A 545 25.83 0.59 -20.68
C LEU A 545 26.34 1.71 -21.61
N THR A 546 27.12 1.38 -22.62
CA THR A 546 27.81 2.34 -23.51
C THR A 546 27.37 2.22 -24.96
N THR A 547 26.50 1.26 -25.29
CA THR A 547 25.99 1.03 -26.63
C THR A 547 24.46 1.08 -26.66
N VAL A 548 23.91 1.57 -27.76
CA VAL A 548 22.49 1.58 -28.08
C VAL A 548 22.26 1.04 -29.48
N PRO A 549 21.04 0.56 -29.83
CA PRO A 549 20.73 0.20 -31.22
C PRO A 549 20.98 1.36 -32.19
N GLU A 550 21.36 1.08 -33.43
CA GLU A 550 21.68 2.10 -34.44
C GLU A 550 20.50 3.03 -34.75
N GLU A 551 19.28 2.48 -34.73
CA GLU A 551 18.03 3.21 -34.95
C GLU A 551 17.57 4.05 -33.76
N PHE A 552 18.20 3.95 -32.61
CA PHE A 552 17.81 4.66 -31.38
C PHE A 552 18.51 6.01 -31.27
N ASN A 553 17.74 7.09 -31.36
CA ASN A 553 18.23 8.47 -31.38
C ASN A 553 18.42 9.03 -29.95
N VAL A 554 19.61 8.85 -29.41
CA VAL A 554 19.97 9.39 -28.08
C VAL A 554 20.25 10.88 -28.21
N LEU A 555 19.68 11.69 -27.30
CA LEU A 555 19.99 13.13 -27.21
C LEU A 555 21.51 13.35 -27.18
N PRO A 556 22.09 14.17 -28.09
CA PRO A 556 23.55 14.32 -28.26
C PRO A 556 24.29 14.66 -26.94
N LYS A 557 23.65 15.45 -26.08
CA LYS A 557 24.21 15.77 -24.76
C LYS A 557 24.34 14.51 -23.88
N ILE A 558 23.33 13.64 -23.83
CA ILE A 558 23.37 12.38 -23.07
C ILE A 558 24.39 11.42 -23.68
N LYS A 559 24.45 11.32 -25.00
CA LYS A 559 25.47 10.50 -25.68
C LYS A 559 26.87 10.88 -25.18
N ARG A 560 27.21 12.17 -25.20
CA ARG A 560 28.52 12.69 -24.82
C ARG A 560 28.81 12.52 -23.31
N ILE A 561 27.92 12.99 -22.45
CA ILE A 561 28.20 13.05 -20.99
C ILE A 561 28.04 11.73 -20.28
N LEU A 562 27.28 10.79 -20.84
CA LEU A 562 26.99 9.51 -20.26
C LEU A 562 27.66 8.35 -21.01
N LEU A 563 27.25 8.09 -22.27
CA LEU A 563 27.67 6.89 -22.97
C LEU A 563 29.18 6.94 -23.33
N GLU A 564 29.63 8.01 -23.97
CA GLU A 564 31.04 8.18 -24.37
C GLU A 564 31.96 8.26 -23.15
N ARG A 565 31.54 8.98 -22.10
CA ARG A 565 32.34 9.06 -20.87
C ARG A 565 32.45 7.70 -20.15
N ARG A 566 31.36 6.96 -20.05
CA ARG A 566 31.40 5.58 -19.52
C ARG A 566 32.29 4.67 -20.37
N GLN A 567 32.24 4.80 -21.69
CA GLN A 567 33.08 4.02 -22.57
C GLN A 567 34.57 4.33 -22.37
N GLN A 568 34.93 5.59 -22.20
CA GLN A 568 36.29 6.02 -21.93
C GLN A 568 36.82 5.44 -20.62
N VAL A 569 36.02 5.55 -19.53
CA VAL A 569 36.32 4.99 -18.21
C VAL A 569 36.51 3.49 -18.29
N TRP A 570 35.61 2.78 -18.92
CA TRP A 570 35.70 1.34 -19.11
C TRP A 570 36.95 0.91 -19.88
N LYS A 571 37.25 1.51 -21.03
CA LYS A 571 38.42 1.20 -21.85
C LYS A 571 39.75 1.51 -21.13
N ALA A 572 39.75 2.46 -20.22
CA ALA A 572 40.91 2.80 -19.38
C ALA A 572 41.07 1.89 -18.13
N GLY A 573 40.13 0.99 -17.86
CA GLY A 573 40.10 0.18 -16.61
C GLY A 573 39.75 0.96 -15.35
N GLY A 574 39.09 2.10 -15.49
CA GLY A 574 38.69 3.02 -14.41
C GLY A 574 39.25 4.43 -14.59
N PRO A 575 39.14 5.32 -13.59
CA PRO A 575 38.43 5.10 -12.32
C PRO A 575 36.88 5.13 -12.47
N TYR A 576 36.23 4.17 -11.86
CA TYR A 576 34.75 4.03 -11.90
C TYR A 576 34.11 4.84 -10.79
N ASN A 577 33.09 5.62 -11.14
CA ASN A 577 32.31 6.38 -10.18
C ASN A 577 31.16 5.57 -9.58
N TRP A 578 30.43 6.19 -8.66
CA TRP A 578 29.34 5.58 -7.89
C TRP A 578 28.20 5.03 -8.76
N ALA A 579 27.75 5.79 -9.75
CA ALA A 579 26.66 5.40 -10.63
C ALA A 579 27.06 4.24 -11.59
N PHE A 580 28.31 4.19 -11.99
CA PHE A 580 28.80 3.08 -12.80
C PHE A 580 28.90 1.80 -11.95
N ALA A 581 29.41 1.90 -10.72
CA ALA A 581 29.47 0.78 -9.78
C ALA A 581 28.08 0.21 -9.46
N GLU A 582 27.08 1.07 -9.29
CA GLU A 582 25.68 0.65 -9.13
C GLU A 582 25.20 -0.17 -10.34
N ALA A 583 25.42 0.33 -11.53
CA ALA A 583 24.99 -0.35 -12.75
C ALA A 583 25.75 -1.69 -12.95
N LEU A 584 27.03 -1.79 -12.56
CA LEU A 584 27.79 -3.03 -12.56
C LEU A 584 27.21 -4.05 -11.56
N ALA A 585 26.80 -3.59 -10.34
CA ALA A 585 26.16 -4.46 -9.36
C ALA A 585 24.85 -5.03 -9.89
N PHE A 586 23.99 -4.17 -10.44
CA PHE A 586 22.72 -4.60 -11.02
C PHE A 586 22.95 -5.55 -12.20
N GLY A 587 23.79 -5.15 -13.17
CA GLY A 587 24.03 -5.95 -14.36
C GLY A 587 24.63 -7.33 -14.05
N SER A 588 25.54 -7.43 -13.10
CA SER A 588 26.12 -8.70 -12.70
C SER A 588 25.09 -9.62 -12.03
N LEU A 589 24.21 -9.09 -11.18
CA LEU A 589 23.11 -9.85 -10.57
C LEU A 589 22.11 -10.36 -11.62
N LEU A 590 21.79 -9.53 -12.64
CA LEU A 590 20.93 -9.95 -13.74
C LEU A 590 21.52 -11.11 -14.55
N LEU A 591 22.82 -11.09 -14.77
CA LEU A 591 23.56 -12.17 -15.44
C LEU A 591 23.59 -13.46 -14.61
N GLU A 592 23.58 -13.36 -13.29
CA GLU A 592 23.49 -14.47 -12.35
C GLU A 592 22.06 -15.01 -12.20
N GLY A 593 21.07 -14.41 -12.89
CA GLY A 593 19.66 -14.83 -12.81
C GLY A 593 18.86 -14.15 -11.69
N THR A 594 19.45 -13.20 -10.97
CA THR A 594 18.76 -12.43 -9.93
C THR A 594 18.09 -11.19 -10.53
N PRO A 595 16.75 -11.10 -10.54
CA PRO A 595 16.07 -9.90 -10.99
C PRO A 595 16.35 -8.72 -10.06
N VAL A 596 16.24 -7.51 -10.59
CA VAL A 596 16.40 -6.27 -9.82
C VAL A 596 15.17 -5.39 -10.02
N ARG A 597 14.60 -4.90 -8.93
CA ARG A 597 13.54 -3.87 -8.94
C ARG A 597 14.02 -2.66 -8.18
N LEU A 598 14.03 -1.52 -8.87
CA LEU A 598 14.30 -0.21 -8.30
C LEU A 598 13.05 0.65 -8.46
N SER A 599 12.56 1.21 -7.38
CA SER A 599 11.47 2.20 -7.39
C SER A 599 11.81 3.40 -6.51
N GLY A 600 11.15 4.50 -6.77
CA GLY A 600 11.32 5.76 -6.06
C GLY A 600 11.07 6.94 -6.99
N GLN A 601 11.00 8.12 -6.41
CA GLN A 601 10.80 9.34 -7.19
C GLN A 601 12.02 9.60 -8.07
N ASP A 602 11.80 9.83 -9.36
CA ASP A 602 12.83 10.08 -10.38
C ASP A 602 13.90 8.98 -10.57
N SER A 603 13.68 7.77 -10.05
CA SER A 603 14.68 6.69 -10.01
C SER A 603 15.21 6.25 -11.40
N ARG A 604 14.45 6.44 -12.47
CA ARG A 604 14.92 6.13 -13.84
C ARG A 604 16.13 6.94 -14.24
N ARG A 605 16.17 8.23 -13.85
CA ARG A 605 17.28 9.15 -14.10
C ARG A 605 18.22 9.23 -12.90
N GLY A 606 17.66 9.12 -11.71
CA GLY A 606 18.24 9.51 -10.45
C GLY A 606 18.00 10.99 -10.15
N THR A 607 17.70 11.33 -8.90
CA THR A 607 17.41 12.71 -8.46
C THR A 607 18.53 13.68 -8.86
N PHE A 608 19.78 13.22 -8.77
CA PHE A 608 20.99 14.00 -9.08
C PHE A 608 21.49 13.79 -10.51
N SER A 609 20.66 13.26 -11.41
CA SER A 609 21.03 12.95 -12.80
C SER A 609 22.24 11.99 -12.92
N GLN A 610 22.42 11.11 -11.94
CA GLN A 610 23.57 10.20 -11.84
C GLN A 610 23.35 8.89 -12.59
N ARG A 611 22.14 8.34 -12.57
CA ARG A 611 21.85 6.95 -12.98
C ARG A 611 21.60 6.81 -14.47
N HIS A 612 20.61 7.49 -15.01
CA HIS A 612 20.14 7.34 -16.40
C HIS A 612 20.01 5.87 -16.84
N SER A 613 19.30 5.08 -16.05
CA SER A 613 19.06 3.66 -16.35
C SER A 613 18.04 3.44 -17.48
N VAL A 614 17.30 4.47 -17.83
CA VAL A 614 16.38 4.50 -18.98
C VAL A 614 16.81 5.63 -19.90
N LEU A 615 17.08 5.30 -21.15
CA LEU A 615 17.32 6.25 -22.22
C LEU A 615 16.03 6.50 -22.99
N TYR A 616 15.88 7.69 -23.54
CA TYR A 616 14.70 8.10 -24.30
C TYR A 616 15.14 8.49 -25.70
N ASP A 617 14.45 7.97 -26.72
CA ASP A 617 14.62 8.39 -28.10
C ASP A 617 14.01 9.78 -28.27
N GLU A 618 14.80 10.72 -28.82
CA GLU A 618 14.38 12.11 -28.96
C GLU A 618 13.33 12.34 -30.06
N THR A 619 13.18 11.37 -30.98
CA THR A 619 12.27 11.48 -32.13
C THR A 619 10.90 10.83 -31.89
N ASN A 620 10.87 9.67 -31.21
CA ASN A 620 9.66 8.86 -31.05
C ASN A 620 9.30 8.55 -29.59
N ARG A 621 10.09 9.02 -28.61
CA ARG A 621 9.93 8.83 -27.16
C ARG A 621 10.01 7.37 -26.70
N GLN A 622 10.48 6.44 -27.54
CA GLN A 622 10.72 5.08 -27.09
C GLN A 622 11.74 5.03 -25.97
N ARG A 623 11.61 4.01 -25.14
CA ARG A 623 12.48 3.81 -23.98
C ARG A 623 13.43 2.65 -24.23
N TYR A 624 14.70 2.85 -23.95
CA TYR A 624 15.71 1.80 -23.99
C TYR A 624 16.33 1.64 -22.60
N ILE A 625 16.36 0.41 -22.09
CA ILE A 625 16.92 0.07 -20.79
C ILE A 625 18.16 -0.81 -21.02
N PRO A 626 19.38 -0.24 -21.01
CA PRO A 626 20.61 -0.96 -21.35
C PRO A 626 20.79 -2.28 -20.56
N LEU A 627 20.48 -2.28 -19.26
CA LEU A 627 20.59 -3.44 -18.39
C LEU A 627 19.63 -4.59 -18.75
N ASN A 628 18.64 -4.40 -19.60
CA ASN A 628 17.79 -5.48 -20.11
C ASN A 628 18.31 -6.09 -21.44
N HIS A 629 19.48 -5.66 -21.90
CA HIS A 629 20.08 -6.10 -23.16
C HIS A 629 21.54 -6.58 -22.98
N LEU A 630 21.83 -7.24 -21.86
CA LEU A 630 23.14 -7.84 -21.59
C LEU A 630 23.32 -9.14 -22.37
N ARG A 631 22.34 -10.03 -22.29
CA ARG A 631 22.22 -11.28 -23.06
C ARG A 631 20.78 -11.75 -23.14
N SER A 632 20.48 -12.72 -24.01
CA SER A 632 19.10 -13.16 -24.30
C SER A 632 18.37 -13.82 -23.12
N ASN A 633 19.08 -14.53 -22.25
CA ASN A 633 18.50 -15.31 -21.14
C ASN A 633 18.88 -14.77 -19.77
N GLN A 634 18.95 -13.45 -19.62
CA GLN A 634 19.20 -12.79 -18.34
C GLN A 634 17.92 -12.58 -17.52
N ALA A 635 18.10 -12.30 -16.24
CA ALA A 635 17.03 -11.80 -15.41
C ALA A 635 16.65 -10.35 -15.79
N LYS A 636 15.45 -9.89 -15.35
CA LYS A 636 14.91 -8.60 -15.76
C LYS A 636 15.25 -7.49 -14.75
N PHE A 637 15.68 -6.34 -15.27
CA PHE A 637 15.75 -5.08 -14.53
C PHE A 637 14.44 -4.31 -14.69
N CYS A 638 13.80 -4.02 -13.56
CA CYS A 638 12.57 -3.25 -13.48
C CYS A 638 12.86 -1.94 -12.75
N VAL A 639 12.68 -0.79 -13.43
CA VAL A 639 12.88 0.52 -12.82
C VAL A 639 11.65 1.40 -13.02
N TYR A 640 11.16 1.98 -11.93
CA TYR A 640 9.94 2.78 -11.91
C TYR A 640 10.17 4.11 -11.20
N ASN A 641 9.75 5.20 -11.87
CA ASN A 641 9.48 6.42 -11.15
C ASN A 641 8.18 6.20 -10.36
N SER A 642 8.24 6.35 -9.06
CA SER A 642 7.07 6.23 -8.20
C SER A 642 6.18 7.49 -8.27
N PRO A 643 4.92 7.42 -7.83
CA PRO A 643 4.19 8.62 -7.45
C PRO A 643 4.89 9.33 -6.28
N LEU A 644 4.47 10.57 -6.00
CA LEU A 644 4.92 11.35 -4.85
C LEU A 644 4.26 10.82 -3.57
N SER A 645 4.77 9.69 -3.10
CA SER A 645 4.35 9.01 -1.88
C SER A 645 5.52 8.18 -1.38
N GLU A 646 5.87 8.33 -0.14
CA GLU A 646 6.84 7.48 0.55
C GLU A 646 6.13 6.30 1.23
N TYR A 647 4.99 6.56 1.87
CA TYR A 647 4.28 5.59 2.71
C TYR A 647 3.80 4.37 1.91
N ALA A 648 2.91 4.58 0.94
CA ALA A 648 2.37 3.46 0.17
C ALA A 648 3.42 2.81 -0.73
N VAL A 649 4.34 3.59 -1.30
CA VAL A 649 5.38 3.06 -2.18
C VAL A 649 6.34 2.15 -1.42
N LEU A 650 6.84 2.57 -0.25
CA LEU A 650 7.70 1.72 0.58
C LEU A 650 6.93 0.49 1.09
N GLY A 651 5.67 0.66 1.51
CA GLY A 651 4.82 -0.44 1.94
C GLY A 651 4.62 -1.50 0.85
N PHE A 652 4.39 -1.06 -0.38
CA PHE A 652 4.28 -1.94 -1.56
C PHE A 652 5.58 -2.71 -1.83
N ASP A 653 6.71 -2.01 -1.90
CA ASP A 653 7.99 -2.67 -2.19
C ASP A 653 8.44 -3.59 -1.05
N TYR A 654 8.15 -3.24 0.19
CA TYR A 654 8.32 -4.13 1.34
C TYR A 654 7.47 -5.40 1.18
N GLY A 655 6.16 -5.27 0.93
CA GLY A 655 5.25 -6.40 0.72
C GLY A 655 5.71 -7.31 -0.42
N TYR A 656 6.16 -6.70 -1.52
CA TYR A 656 6.69 -7.43 -2.67
C TYR A 656 7.94 -8.24 -2.30
N SER A 657 8.85 -7.66 -1.54
CA SER A 657 10.12 -8.29 -1.16
C SER A 657 9.95 -9.54 -0.30
N MET A 658 8.87 -9.61 0.47
CA MET A 658 8.59 -10.75 1.35
C MET A 658 8.18 -12.02 0.59
N ASP A 659 7.37 -11.87 -0.44
CA ASP A 659 6.78 -13.02 -1.15
C ASP A 659 7.52 -13.38 -2.45
N PHE A 660 8.58 -12.64 -2.79
CA PHE A 660 9.50 -12.98 -3.88
C PHE A 660 10.97 -12.71 -3.49
N PRO A 661 11.52 -13.42 -2.48
CA PRO A 661 12.82 -13.12 -1.86
C PRO A 661 14.05 -13.37 -2.73
N SER A 662 13.90 -13.92 -3.94
CA SER A 662 14.98 -14.17 -4.90
C SER A 662 15.34 -12.94 -5.76
N GLN A 663 14.72 -11.79 -5.53
CA GLN A 663 14.94 -10.55 -6.25
C GLN A 663 15.56 -9.49 -5.35
N LEU A 664 16.43 -8.64 -5.91
CA LEU A 664 16.91 -7.43 -5.24
C LEU A 664 15.84 -6.33 -5.37
N TYR A 665 15.37 -5.83 -4.24
CA TYR A 665 14.41 -4.73 -4.14
C TYR A 665 15.10 -3.49 -3.61
N LEU A 666 14.95 -2.36 -4.29
CA LEU A 666 15.49 -1.09 -3.85
C LEU A 666 14.38 -0.04 -3.90
N TRP A 667 14.18 0.61 -2.78
CA TRP A 667 13.42 1.86 -2.72
C TRP A 667 14.38 3.01 -2.52
N GLU A 668 14.37 3.99 -3.43
CA GLU A 668 15.19 5.18 -3.36
C GLU A 668 14.32 6.38 -2.96
N ALA A 669 14.60 6.97 -1.80
CA ALA A 669 14.01 8.24 -1.44
C ALA A 669 14.57 9.36 -2.33
N GLN A 670 13.79 10.38 -2.64
CA GLN A 670 14.29 11.52 -3.42
C GLN A 670 15.40 12.25 -2.67
N PHE A 671 15.19 12.49 -1.39
CA PHE A 671 16.19 12.78 -0.36
C PHE A 671 15.90 11.87 0.82
N GLY A 672 16.93 11.43 1.53
CA GLY A 672 16.75 10.59 2.71
C GLY A 672 15.94 11.27 3.81
N ASP A 673 15.93 12.59 3.84
CA ASP A 673 15.11 13.44 4.73
C ASP A 673 13.62 13.10 4.63
N PHE A 674 13.13 12.68 3.46
CA PHE A 674 11.72 12.39 3.22
C PHE A 674 11.32 10.97 3.62
N ALA A 675 12.25 10.11 4.03
CA ALA A 675 11.94 8.77 4.51
C ALA A 675 10.99 8.76 5.71
N ASN A 676 10.90 9.86 6.47
CA ASN A 676 9.96 10.00 7.57
C ASN A 676 8.49 10.01 7.13
N GLY A 677 8.19 10.30 5.86
CA GLY A 677 6.86 10.10 5.29
C GLY A 677 6.41 8.63 5.27
N ALA A 678 7.34 7.68 5.38
CA ALA A 678 7.10 6.25 5.47
C ALA A 678 7.44 5.67 6.86
N GLN A 679 7.52 6.49 7.89
CA GLN A 679 8.01 6.06 9.22
C GLN A 679 7.19 4.89 9.79
N ILE A 680 5.88 4.85 9.54
CA ILE A 680 5.01 3.75 9.99
C ILE A 680 5.45 2.41 9.37
N ILE A 681 5.81 2.39 8.09
CA ILE A 681 6.32 1.16 7.45
C ILE A 681 7.69 0.80 8.01
N ILE A 682 8.55 1.78 8.26
CA ILE A 682 9.88 1.56 8.84
C ILE A 682 9.76 0.93 10.23
N ASP A 683 8.95 1.51 11.12
CA ASP A 683 8.82 1.07 12.51
C ASP A 683 8.04 -0.25 12.65
N GLN A 684 6.89 -0.33 12.00
CA GLN A 684 5.93 -1.41 12.25
C GLN A 684 6.16 -2.66 11.42
N PHE A 685 6.82 -2.52 10.26
CA PHE A 685 7.08 -3.63 9.37
C PHE A 685 8.57 -3.88 9.21
N LEU A 686 9.32 -2.95 8.67
CA LEU A 686 10.70 -3.16 8.29
C LEU A 686 11.61 -3.51 9.49
N ALA A 687 11.50 -2.75 10.58
CA ALA A 687 12.33 -2.95 11.76
C ALA A 687 11.88 -4.13 12.64
N SER A 688 10.59 -4.44 12.68
CA SER A 688 10.02 -5.31 13.73
C SER A 688 9.33 -6.57 13.25
N SER A 689 9.09 -6.74 11.94
CA SER A 689 8.30 -7.87 11.42
C SER A 689 8.98 -9.23 11.60
N GLU A 690 10.29 -9.30 11.62
CA GLU A 690 11.01 -10.55 11.88
C GLU A 690 10.85 -10.98 13.34
N SER A 691 10.98 -10.05 14.29
CA SER A 691 10.81 -10.33 15.72
C SER A 691 9.33 -10.64 16.07
N LYS A 692 8.38 -9.92 15.48
CA LYS A 692 6.94 -10.10 15.75
C LYS A 692 6.33 -11.30 15.01
N TRP A 693 6.65 -11.47 13.73
CA TRP A 693 5.92 -12.36 12.82
C TRP A 693 6.81 -13.37 12.09
N ARG A 694 8.11 -13.33 12.32
CA ARG A 694 9.11 -14.09 11.54
C ARG A 694 8.97 -13.87 10.03
N ARG A 695 8.75 -12.61 9.64
CA ARG A 695 8.62 -12.21 8.25
C ARG A 695 9.80 -11.32 7.83
N PRO A 696 10.93 -11.95 7.44
CA PRO A 696 12.10 -11.21 7.02
C PRO A 696 11.89 -10.56 5.65
N SER A 697 12.59 -9.46 5.41
CA SER A 697 12.64 -8.75 4.13
C SER A 697 14.09 -8.53 3.72
N ALA A 698 14.36 -8.55 2.42
CA ALA A 698 15.65 -8.20 1.85
C ALA A 698 15.66 -6.82 1.19
N ILE A 699 14.67 -5.99 1.48
CA ILE A 699 14.57 -4.66 0.86
C ILE A 699 15.80 -3.81 1.16
N VAL A 700 16.22 -3.02 0.19
CA VAL A 700 17.29 -2.03 0.31
C VAL A 700 16.66 -0.63 0.27
N LEU A 701 16.96 0.18 1.25
CA LEU A 701 16.62 1.60 1.24
C LEU A 701 17.85 2.39 0.82
N LEU A 702 17.71 3.18 -0.24
CA LEU A 702 18.73 4.13 -0.73
C LEU A 702 18.31 5.53 -0.30
N LEU A 703 19.03 6.07 0.68
CA LEU A 703 18.67 7.31 1.35
C LEU A 703 19.75 8.38 1.12
N PRO A 704 19.58 9.29 0.16
CA PRO A 704 20.52 10.39 -0.05
C PRO A 704 20.75 11.19 1.24
N HIS A 705 22.01 11.21 1.69
CA HIS A 705 22.46 11.75 2.97
C HIS A 705 23.83 12.42 2.81
N GLY A 706 24.04 13.51 3.50
CA GLY A 706 25.30 14.24 3.52
C GLY A 706 25.07 15.73 3.69
N TYR A 707 25.96 16.36 4.46
CA TYR A 707 25.91 17.77 4.80
C TYR A 707 26.67 18.58 3.75
N GLU A 708 25.97 19.36 2.93
CA GLU A 708 26.53 20.06 1.75
C GLU A 708 26.02 21.51 1.62
N GLY A 709 25.51 22.06 2.72
CA GLY A 709 25.00 23.45 2.74
C GLY A 709 23.66 23.64 2.01
N GLN A 710 22.88 22.57 1.86
CA GLN A 710 21.58 22.58 1.18
C GLN A 710 20.38 22.75 2.14
N GLY A 711 20.66 23.10 3.39
CA GLY A 711 19.64 23.34 4.41
C GLY A 711 19.15 22.09 5.14
N PRO A 712 18.21 22.25 6.10
CA PRO A 712 17.77 21.19 7.00
C PRO A 712 17.09 20.00 6.36
N GLU A 713 16.34 20.18 5.26
CA GLU A 713 15.52 19.15 4.66
C GLU A 713 16.20 18.43 3.47
N HIS A 714 17.50 18.70 3.23
CA HIS A 714 18.28 18.11 2.15
C HIS A 714 19.66 17.61 2.62
N SER A 715 19.77 17.27 3.90
CA SER A 715 21.05 16.92 4.52
C SER A 715 21.01 15.56 5.22
N SER A 716 19.94 15.22 5.94
CA SER A 716 19.94 14.07 6.83
C SER A 716 18.80 13.09 6.57
N ALA A 717 19.15 11.85 6.30
CA ALA A 717 18.22 10.72 6.30
C ALA A 717 17.83 10.25 7.73
N ARG A 718 18.23 11.01 8.75
CA ARG A 718 18.00 10.66 10.16
C ARG A 718 18.59 9.28 10.52
N LEU A 719 19.88 9.12 10.26
CA LEU A 719 20.66 7.91 10.53
C LEU A 719 20.45 7.39 11.96
N GLU A 720 20.39 8.29 12.95
CA GLU A 720 20.15 7.99 14.36
C GLU A 720 18.84 7.22 14.59
N ARG A 721 17.79 7.48 13.84
CA ARG A 721 16.49 6.79 13.98
C ARG A 721 16.58 5.32 13.56
N PHE A 722 17.30 5.04 12.48
CA PHE A 722 17.54 3.66 12.06
C PHE A 722 18.41 2.92 13.09
N LEU A 723 19.45 3.56 13.60
CA LEU A 723 20.31 2.96 14.62
C LEU A 723 19.57 2.70 15.93
N GLN A 724 18.62 3.56 16.30
CA GLN A 724 17.76 3.36 17.47
C GLN A 724 16.84 2.15 17.31
N LEU A 725 16.36 1.86 16.09
CA LEU A 725 15.51 0.72 15.79
C LEU A 725 16.30 -0.60 15.68
N CYS A 726 17.63 -0.56 15.72
CA CYS A 726 18.50 -1.70 15.56
C CYS A 726 18.58 -2.55 16.83
N ALA A 727 18.09 -3.78 16.76
CA ALA A 727 18.24 -4.80 17.78
C ALA A 727 18.14 -6.20 17.14
N GLU A 728 18.61 -7.26 17.82
CA GLU A 728 18.46 -8.65 17.37
C GLU A 728 18.95 -8.90 15.93
N GLU A 729 19.90 -8.08 15.46
CA GLU A 729 20.42 -8.13 14.08
C GLU A 729 19.31 -8.00 13.00
N ASN A 730 18.27 -7.21 13.30
CA ASN A 730 17.06 -7.05 12.49
C ASN A 730 17.28 -6.39 11.14
N MET A 731 18.30 -5.56 11.00
CA MET A 731 18.64 -4.84 9.76
C MET A 731 20.14 -4.62 9.63
N GLN A 732 20.57 -4.06 8.50
CA GLN A 732 21.95 -3.61 8.28
C GLN A 732 21.92 -2.11 7.99
N VAL A 733 22.77 -1.32 8.64
CA VAL A 733 22.88 0.13 8.42
C VAL A 733 24.29 0.46 7.95
N CYS A 734 24.40 1.03 6.76
CA CYS A 734 25.66 1.34 6.09
C CYS A 734 25.72 2.83 5.70
N ASN A 735 26.91 3.43 5.90
CA ASN A 735 27.25 4.74 5.37
C ASN A 735 28.60 4.63 4.66
N LEU A 736 28.55 4.37 3.37
CA LEU A 736 29.67 3.87 2.58
C LEU A 736 30.54 5.00 2.04
N THR A 737 31.84 4.71 1.86
CA THR A 737 32.81 5.71 1.40
C THR A 737 33.27 5.51 -0.04
N THR A 738 33.12 4.34 -0.67
CA THR A 738 33.61 4.09 -2.03
C THR A 738 32.58 3.43 -2.93
N PRO A 739 32.68 3.62 -4.27
CA PRO A 739 31.84 2.92 -5.23
C PRO A 739 31.91 1.39 -5.13
N ALA A 740 33.11 0.83 -4.89
CA ALA A 740 33.28 -0.61 -4.73
C ALA A 740 32.57 -1.16 -3.50
N GLN A 741 32.60 -0.43 -2.37
CA GLN A 741 31.83 -0.82 -1.18
C GLN A 741 30.33 -0.87 -1.47
N TYR A 742 29.80 0.12 -2.21
CA TYR A 742 28.40 0.13 -2.63
C TYR A 742 28.07 -1.06 -3.54
N PHE A 743 28.90 -1.30 -4.55
CA PHE A 743 28.76 -2.47 -5.44
C PHE A 743 28.71 -3.78 -4.64
N HIS A 744 29.65 -3.98 -3.75
CA HIS A 744 29.75 -5.21 -2.94
C HIS A 744 28.61 -5.33 -1.92
N ALA A 745 28.12 -4.21 -1.34
CA ALA A 745 26.98 -4.23 -0.41
C ALA A 745 25.71 -4.74 -1.09
N LEU A 746 25.43 -4.25 -2.31
CA LEU A 746 24.26 -4.67 -3.08
C LEU A 746 24.31 -6.14 -3.48
N ARG A 747 25.47 -6.62 -3.94
CA ARG A 747 25.66 -8.04 -4.28
C ARG A 747 25.60 -8.93 -3.06
N ARG A 748 26.25 -8.53 -1.95
CA ARG A 748 26.22 -9.22 -0.67
C ARG A 748 24.79 -9.44 -0.17
N GLN A 749 23.89 -8.48 -0.37
CA GLN A 749 22.48 -8.58 0.02
C GLN A 749 21.79 -9.81 -0.60
N MET A 750 22.16 -10.18 -1.83
CA MET A 750 21.57 -11.33 -2.51
C MET A 750 22.34 -12.63 -2.31
N HIS A 751 23.66 -12.57 -2.11
CA HIS A 751 24.50 -13.75 -1.93
C HIS A 751 24.46 -14.36 -0.52
N ARG A 752 23.96 -13.61 0.47
CA ARG A 752 23.78 -14.15 1.84
C ARG A 752 22.62 -15.14 1.89
N LYS A 753 22.74 -16.15 2.78
CA LYS A 753 21.71 -17.17 2.99
C LYS A 753 20.52 -16.68 3.82
N TYR A 754 20.58 -15.50 4.38
CA TYR A 754 19.52 -14.84 5.13
C TYR A 754 19.13 -13.51 4.46
N ARG A 755 17.96 -13.03 4.81
CA ARG A 755 17.38 -11.79 4.32
C ARG A 755 17.16 -10.82 5.48
N LYS A 756 17.83 -9.68 5.44
CA LYS A 756 17.70 -8.57 6.40
C LYS A 756 17.59 -7.27 5.62
N PRO A 757 16.75 -6.32 6.01
CA PRO A 757 16.73 -5.00 5.39
C PRO A 757 18.14 -4.36 5.38
N LEU A 758 18.47 -3.70 4.29
CA LEU A 758 19.73 -2.98 4.14
C LEU A 758 19.46 -1.50 3.93
N ILE A 759 19.89 -0.69 4.90
CA ILE A 759 19.74 0.77 4.88
C ILE A 759 21.07 1.36 4.45
N ILE A 760 21.10 2.04 3.32
CA ILE A 760 22.31 2.69 2.79
C ILE A 760 22.10 4.19 2.77
N MET A 761 22.93 4.90 3.51
CA MET A 761 23.12 6.34 3.37
C MET A 761 23.85 6.57 2.05
N THR A 762 23.12 6.96 1.01
CA THR A 762 23.71 7.17 -0.31
C THR A 762 24.26 8.60 -0.43
N PRO A 763 25.37 8.80 -1.15
CA PRO A 763 25.98 10.12 -1.24
C PRO A 763 25.27 11.01 -2.26
N LYS A 764 25.55 12.32 -2.15
CA LYS A 764 25.19 13.34 -3.16
C LYS A 764 26.46 13.85 -3.85
N SER A 765 27.30 14.63 -3.19
CA SER A 765 28.53 15.16 -3.79
C SER A 765 29.55 14.09 -4.16
N LEU A 766 29.63 12.98 -3.42
CA LEU A 766 30.54 11.89 -3.77
C LEU A 766 30.19 11.20 -5.11
N LEU A 767 28.99 11.41 -5.64
CA LEU A 767 28.60 10.90 -6.97
C LEU A 767 29.54 11.43 -8.08
N THR A 768 30.11 12.60 -7.88
CA THR A 768 31.02 13.27 -8.85
C THR A 768 32.40 13.64 -8.27
N HIS A 769 32.67 13.26 -7.01
CA HIS A 769 33.92 13.58 -6.33
C HIS A 769 35.08 12.81 -6.93
N GLU A 770 36.19 13.50 -7.24
CA GLU A 770 37.34 12.94 -7.97
C GLU A 770 38.04 11.79 -7.25
N GLN A 771 38.08 11.80 -5.92
CA GLN A 771 38.70 10.76 -5.09
C GLN A 771 37.72 9.65 -4.72
N ALA A 772 36.39 9.88 -4.86
CA ALA A 772 35.37 8.85 -4.56
C ALA A 772 35.13 7.94 -5.76
N VAL A 773 36.17 7.23 -6.14
CA VAL A 773 36.23 6.33 -7.30
C VAL A 773 36.82 4.97 -6.90
N SER A 774 36.66 3.98 -7.77
CA SER A 774 37.23 2.65 -7.59
C SER A 774 37.83 2.14 -8.90
N ASN A 775 38.82 1.25 -8.80
CA ASN A 775 39.47 0.65 -9.97
C ASN A 775 38.85 -0.71 -10.28
N GLU A 776 39.16 -1.28 -11.44
CA GLU A 776 38.66 -2.58 -11.89
C GLU A 776 38.94 -3.70 -10.87
N ALA A 777 40.14 -3.71 -10.27
CA ALA A 777 40.53 -4.71 -9.28
C ALA A 777 39.65 -4.68 -8.01
N ASP A 778 39.08 -3.52 -7.68
CA ASP A 778 38.17 -3.38 -6.52
C ASP A 778 36.86 -4.12 -6.75
N PHE A 779 36.43 -4.37 -7.99
CA PHE A 779 35.24 -5.14 -8.34
C PHE A 779 35.53 -6.62 -8.64
N THR A 780 36.74 -6.92 -9.16
CA THR A 780 37.10 -8.25 -9.64
C THR A 780 37.84 -9.10 -8.61
N ASN A 781 38.58 -8.47 -7.68
CA ASN A 781 39.44 -9.14 -6.72
C ASN A 781 39.14 -8.76 -5.25
N SER A 782 38.01 -8.16 -4.98
CA SER A 782 37.69 -7.65 -3.66
C SER A 782 36.28 -8.09 -3.20
N ARG A 783 35.85 -7.60 -2.07
CA ARG A 783 34.57 -7.92 -1.42
C ARG A 783 34.13 -6.77 -0.54
N PHE A 784 32.96 -6.88 0.07
CA PHE A 784 32.54 -5.95 1.09
C PHE A 784 33.39 -6.04 2.36
N PHE A 785 33.75 -4.88 2.88
CA PHE A 785 34.44 -4.72 4.17
C PHE A 785 33.58 -3.83 5.08
N GLU A 786 33.16 -4.35 6.22
CA GLU A 786 32.38 -3.62 7.22
C GLU A 786 33.18 -2.46 7.83
N ILE A 787 34.52 -2.63 7.94
CA ILE A 787 35.45 -1.64 8.47
C ILE A 787 36.66 -1.58 7.53
N LEU A 788 37.05 -0.40 7.15
CA LEU A 788 38.26 -0.12 6.38
C LEU A 788 39.31 0.58 7.24
N GLY A 789 40.52 0.00 7.28
CA GLY A 789 41.66 0.58 7.98
C GLY A 789 42.36 1.67 7.16
N ASP A 790 43.25 2.40 7.82
CA ASP A 790 44.12 3.37 7.17
C ASP A 790 45.31 2.68 6.48
N THR A 791 45.56 3.03 5.24
CA THR A 791 46.67 2.47 4.43
C THR A 791 47.89 3.42 4.34
N GLU A 792 47.78 4.65 4.82
CA GLU A 792 48.79 5.69 4.69
C GLU A 792 49.48 6.03 6.04
N ALA A 793 48.77 5.75 7.14
CA ALA A 793 49.26 6.16 8.47
C ALA A 793 50.45 5.26 8.92
N SER A 794 51.47 5.91 9.50
CA SER A 794 52.66 5.22 10.04
C SER A 794 52.34 4.64 11.41
N ALA A 795 52.07 3.34 11.49
CA ALA A 795 51.55 2.69 12.69
C ALA A 795 52.32 2.98 14.00
N LYS A 796 53.63 3.11 13.94
CA LYS A 796 54.48 3.35 15.11
C LYS A 796 54.48 4.80 15.63
N LYS A 797 54.00 5.76 14.82
CA LYS A 797 54.06 7.19 15.11
C LYS A 797 52.66 7.75 15.43
N VAL A 798 51.61 7.02 15.13
CA VAL A 798 50.21 7.49 15.33
C VAL A 798 49.94 7.67 16.82
N GLU A 799 49.56 8.86 17.18
CA GLU A 799 49.15 9.23 18.54
C GLU A 799 47.61 9.30 18.68
N ARG A 800 46.88 9.35 17.56
CA ARG A 800 45.42 9.50 17.50
C ARG A 800 44.79 8.58 16.47
N VAL A 801 43.69 7.96 16.85
CA VAL A 801 42.84 7.19 15.92
C VAL A 801 41.50 7.91 15.77
N ILE A 802 41.15 8.28 14.54
CA ILE A 802 39.89 8.94 14.19
C ILE A 802 38.98 7.90 13.52
N PHE A 803 37.83 7.62 14.12
CA PHE A 803 36.77 6.82 13.52
C PHE A 803 35.79 7.75 12.81
N CYS A 804 35.35 7.38 11.62
CA CYS A 804 34.34 8.13 10.88
C CYS A 804 33.51 7.20 9.98
N SER A 805 32.46 7.76 9.38
CA SER A 805 31.58 7.06 8.44
C SER A 805 31.12 8.02 7.36
N GLY A 806 31.01 7.55 6.11
CA GLY A 806 30.51 8.33 4.99
C GLY A 806 31.44 9.46 4.53
N LYS A 807 30.85 10.51 3.98
CA LYS A 807 31.53 11.60 3.22
C LYS A 807 32.62 12.34 4.00
N VAL A 808 32.48 12.52 5.28
CA VAL A 808 33.47 13.24 6.13
C VAL A 808 34.88 12.64 6.03
N TYR A 809 35.01 11.38 5.66
CA TYR A 809 36.30 10.74 5.41
C TYR A 809 37.17 11.53 4.44
N TYR A 810 36.60 12.05 3.37
CA TYR A 810 37.35 12.78 2.34
C TYR A 810 37.84 14.12 2.83
N ASP A 811 37.04 14.82 3.65
CA ASP A 811 37.44 16.07 4.27
C ASP A 811 38.59 15.85 5.29
N LEU A 812 38.50 14.75 6.07
CA LEU A 812 39.56 14.36 7.02
C LEU A 812 40.87 14.02 6.28
N VAL A 813 40.80 13.25 5.20
CA VAL A 813 42.00 12.91 4.39
C VAL A 813 42.62 14.15 3.80
N LYS A 814 41.83 15.05 3.22
CA LYS A 814 42.28 16.31 2.68
C LYS A 814 43.00 17.18 3.75
N TYR A 815 42.37 17.36 4.91
CA TYR A 815 42.98 18.11 6.00
C TYR A 815 44.30 17.47 6.50
N ARG A 816 44.33 16.13 6.64
CA ARG A 816 45.52 15.39 7.03
C ARG A 816 46.66 15.60 6.06
N GLN A 817 46.40 15.57 4.76
CA GLN A 817 47.41 15.80 3.70
C GLN A 817 47.89 17.24 3.70
N GLU A 818 47.03 18.22 3.73
CA GLU A 818 47.38 19.65 3.71
C GLU A 818 48.21 20.05 4.92
N ASN A 819 48.03 19.39 6.05
CA ASN A 819 48.76 19.71 7.31
C ASN A 819 49.85 18.69 7.64
N ASN A 820 50.19 17.77 6.75
CA ASN A 820 51.24 16.73 6.96
C ASN A 820 51.05 15.87 8.22
N LEU A 821 49.83 15.50 8.56
CA LEU A 821 49.47 14.79 9.80
C LEU A 821 49.37 13.26 9.66
N LYS A 822 49.89 12.67 8.58
CA LYS A 822 49.79 11.22 8.34
C LYS A 822 50.54 10.35 9.38
N ASP A 823 51.54 10.92 10.02
CA ASP A 823 52.29 10.27 11.13
C ASP A 823 51.65 10.54 12.50
N VAL A 824 50.65 11.42 12.60
CA VAL A 824 49.98 11.80 13.84
C VAL A 824 48.65 11.08 14.02
N ALA A 825 47.88 10.98 12.96
CA ALA A 825 46.52 10.43 13.02
C ALA A 825 46.23 9.37 11.98
N ALA A 826 45.68 8.24 12.41
CA ALA A 826 45.08 7.22 11.56
C ALA A 826 43.57 7.44 11.46
N ILE A 827 43.01 7.19 10.25
CA ILE A 827 41.59 7.34 9.97
C ILE A 827 41.00 5.96 9.67
N ILE A 828 40.06 5.49 10.49
CA ILE A 828 39.37 4.21 10.33
C ILE A 828 37.93 4.48 9.94
N ARG A 829 37.50 3.88 8.80
CA ARG A 829 36.17 4.03 8.25
C ARG A 829 35.26 2.91 8.70
N ILE A 830 34.14 3.24 9.32
CA ILE A 830 33.09 2.30 9.65
C ILE A 830 32.04 2.34 8.54
N GLU A 831 32.13 1.41 7.59
CA GLU A 831 31.24 1.32 6.43
C GLU A 831 29.88 0.74 6.80
N GLN A 832 29.85 -0.20 7.76
CA GLN A 832 28.64 -0.77 8.32
C GLN A 832 28.57 -0.44 9.81
N LEU A 833 27.61 0.40 10.18
CA LEU A 833 27.37 0.84 11.55
C LEU A 833 26.59 -0.20 12.37
N TYR A 834 25.73 -0.98 11.71
CA TYR A 834 25.00 -2.07 12.35
C TYR A 834 24.76 -3.27 11.41
N PRO A 835 24.89 -4.50 11.87
CA PRO A 835 25.59 -4.89 13.10
C PRO A 835 27.07 -4.51 13.04
N LEU A 836 27.60 -4.00 14.16
CA LEU A 836 28.98 -3.53 14.22
C LEU A 836 29.96 -4.70 14.35
N TYR A 837 31.02 -4.70 13.55
CA TYR A 837 32.05 -5.73 13.62
C TYR A 837 33.19 -5.33 14.59
N GLU A 838 32.91 -5.41 15.88
CA GLU A 838 33.80 -4.96 16.99
C GLU A 838 35.17 -5.60 16.97
N GLU A 839 35.23 -6.92 16.74
CA GLU A 839 36.52 -7.65 16.63
C GLU A 839 37.39 -7.13 15.46
N LYS A 840 36.79 -6.68 14.38
CA LYS A 840 37.51 -6.12 13.25
C LYS A 840 38.08 -4.74 13.60
N ILE A 841 37.35 -3.92 14.33
CA ILE A 841 37.84 -2.64 14.84
C ILE A 841 39.06 -2.86 15.72
N SER A 842 38.97 -3.76 16.71
CA SER A 842 40.10 -4.10 17.63
C SER A 842 41.36 -4.56 16.86
N ARG A 843 41.17 -5.40 15.84
CA ARG A 843 42.26 -5.86 14.99
C ARG A 843 42.93 -4.72 14.19
N LEU A 844 42.17 -3.80 13.66
CA LEU A 844 42.66 -2.68 12.86
C LEU A 844 43.33 -1.59 13.70
N VAL A 845 42.95 -1.45 14.96
CA VAL A 845 43.54 -0.46 15.90
C VAL A 845 44.83 -1.04 16.54
N LYS A 846 44.95 -2.34 16.70
CA LYS A 846 46.11 -2.99 17.35
C LYS A 846 47.51 -2.50 16.89
N PRO A 847 47.74 -2.22 15.59
CA PRO A 847 49.03 -1.69 15.13
C PRO A 847 49.38 -0.27 15.70
N TYR A 848 48.39 0.52 16.10
CA TYR A 848 48.54 1.85 16.61
C TYR A 848 48.73 1.85 18.14
N SER A 849 49.66 1.09 18.63
CA SER A 849 49.92 0.91 20.07
C SER A 849 50.37 2.19 20.81
N GLY A 850 50.84 3.21 20.05
CA GLY A 850 51.19 4.53 20.56
C GLY A 850 50.00 5.50 20.66
N ALA A 851 48.85 5.13 20.16
CA ALA A 851 47.68 6.01 20.16
C ALA A 851 47.18 6.30 21.60
N LYS A 852 47.08 7.56 21.93
CA LYS A 852 46.64 8.08 23.24
C LYS A 852 45.22 8.59 23.20
N LYS A 853 44.72 8.94 21.99
CA LYS A 853 43.43 9.53 21.76
C LYS A 853 42.63 8.74 20.74
N PHE A 854 41.37 8.54 21.04
CA PHE A 854 40.37 7.94 20.16
C PHE A 854 39.26 8.95 19.92
N VAL A 855 38.94 9.24 18.66
CA VAL A 855 37.99 10.29 18.30
C VAL A 855 36.92 9.69 17.38
N TRP A 856 35.67 9.98 17.68
CA TRP A 856 34.57 9.80 16.71
C TRP A 856 34.32 11.11 15.98
N CYS A 857 34.38 11.09 14.63
CA CYS A 857 34.11 12.26 13.81
C CYS A 857 32.89 12.03 12.92
N GLN A 858 31.89 12.91 13.01
CA GLN A 858 30.69 12.88 12.17
C GLN A 858 30.26 14.29 11.72
N GLU A 859 29.48 14.37 10.64
CA GLU A 859 28.95 15.65 10.14
C GLU A 859 27.65 16.07 10.85
N GLU A 860 26.91 15.12 11.35
CA GLU A 860 25.64 15.30 12.04
C GLU A 860 25.86 15.99 13.40
N PRO A 861 24.83 16.70 13.91
CA PRO A 861 24.85 17.21 15.29
C PRO A 861 25.05 16.10 16.32
N GLU A 862 25.58 16.45 17.48
CA GLU A 862 25.92 15.50 18.57
C GLU A 862 24.75 14.61 19.01
N ASN A 863 23.53 15.14 19.00
CA ASN A 863 22.31 14.39 19.33
C ASN A 863 21.76 13.57 18.17
N MET A 864 22.40 13.60 17.00
CA MET A 864 22.02 12.92 15.76
C MET A 864 23.16 12.06 15.24
N GLY A 865 22.96 11.41 14.08
CA GLY A 865 23.99 10.56 13.48
C GLY A 865 24.25 9.28 14.27
N ALA A 866 25.50 8.82 14.24
CA ALA A 866 25.89 7.55 14.87
C ALA A 866 26.43 7.69 16.30
N TRP A 867 26.77 8.90 16.76
CA TRP A 867 27.49 9.12 18.01
C TRP A 867 26.88 8.40 19.21
N THR A 868 25.58 8.61 19.46
CA THR A 868 24.90 8.03 20.64
C THR A 868 24.85 6.49 20.61
N SER A 869 24.85 5.89 19.42
CA SER A 869 24.85 4.43 19.24
C SER A 869 26.23 3.80 19.26
N ILE A 870 27.26 4.50 18.76
CA ILE A 870 28.60 3.97 18.60
C ILE A 870 29.44 4.14 19.87
N LEU A 871 29.24 5.22 20.63
CA LEU A 871 30.01 5.56 21.83
C LEU A 871 30.07 4.42 22.84
N PRO A 872 28.97 3.79 23.29
CA PRO A 872 29.03 2.71 24.26
C PRO A 872 29.87 1.50 23.76
N ARG A 873 29.81 1.22 22.45
CA ARG A 873 30.54 0.13 21.83
C ARG A 873 32.04 0.43 21.74
N LEU A 874 32.39 1.67 21.38
CA LEU A 874 33.82 2.08 21.35
C LEU A 874 34.41 2.13 22.76
N LEU A 875 33.65 2.55 23.78
CA LEU A 875 34.09 2.51 25.17
C LEU A 875 34.33 1.09 25.69
N ASN A 876 33.53 0.13 25.25
CA ASN A 876 33.79 -1.29 25.57
C ASN A 876 35.09 -1.83 24.95
N LEU A 877 35.42 -1.35 23.73
CA LEU A 877 36.64 -1.76 23.02
C LEU A 877 37.90 -1.03 23.50
N PHE A 878 37.74 0.23 23.83
CA PHE A 878 38.84 1.16 24.25
C PHE A 878 38.44 1.84 25.55
N PRO A 879 38.67 1.20 26.72
CA PRO A 879 38.34 1.77 28.02
C PRO A 879 39.07 3.08 28.26
N GLY A 880 38.34 4.14 28.62
CA GLY A 880 38.86 5.48 28.85
C GLY A 880 37.91 6.53 28.31
N TYR A 881 38.42 7.42 27.50
CA TYR A 881 37.64 8.54 26.92
C TYR A 881 37.67 8.48 25.41
N ILE A 882 36.52 8.62 24.78
CA ILE A 882 36.38 8.79 23.33
C ILE A 882 35.94 10.23 23.07
N ASP A 883 36.78 10.98 22.36
CA ASP A 883 36.48 12.35 21.98
C ASP A 883 35.41 12.42 20.90
N TYR A 884 34.55 13.42 20.97
CA TYR A 884 33.58 13.75 19.91
C TYR A 884 34.12 14.89 19.06
N ALA A 885 34.10 14.74 17.74
CA ALA A 885 34.36 15.80 16.78
C ALA A 885 33.18 15.92 15.82
N GLY A 886 32.39 16.95 15.94
CA GLY A 886 31.18 17.15 15.17
C GLY A 886 30.50 18.47 15.47
N ARG A 887 29.29 18.64 14.91
CA ARG A 887 28.47 19.80 15.22
C ARG A 887 27.91 19.70 16.64
N PRO A 888 27.69 20.81 17.33
CA PRO A 888 27.01 20.81 18.61
C PRO A 888 25.57 20.28 18.46
N ALA A 889 24.98 19.80 19.55
CA ALA A 889 23.59 19.37 19.59
C ALA A 889 22.66 20.47 19.03
N SER A 890 21.70 20.06 18.22
CA SER A 890 20.79 20.97 17.52
C SER A 890 19.41 20.34 17.31
N ALA A 891 18.37 21.15 17.39
CA ALA A 891 17.01 20.75 17.04
C ALA A 891 16.81 20.64 15.52
N SER A 892 17.51 21.45 14.73
CA SER A 892 17.57 21.37 13.27
C SER A 892 18.66 20.42 12.82
N THR A 893 18.42 19.70 11.74
CA THR A 893 19.42 18.77 11.16
C THR A 893 20.67 19.47 10.66
N ALA A 894 20.54 20.63 10.01
CA ALA A 894 21.65 21.33 9.36
C ALA A 894 21.48 22.85 9.41
N ALA A 895 22.58 23.57 9.17
CA ALA A 895 22.58 25.00 9.02
C ALA A 895 21.78 25.46 7.79
N GLY A 896 21.05 26.58 7.93
CA GLY A 896 20.24 27.16 6.86
C GLY A 896 21.05 27.90 5.79
N THR A 897 22.30 28.27 6.06
CA THR A 897 23.16 28.98 5.11
C THR A 897 24.44 28.22 4.80
N ILE A 898 24.94 28.37 3.58
CA ILE A 898 26.19 27.75 3.14
C ILE A 898 27.40 28.23 3.93
N GLN A 899 27.43 29.51 4.33
CA GLN A 899 28.51 30.07 5.11
C GLN A 899 28.60 29.44 6.49
N THR A 900 27.47 29.31 7.18
CA THR A 900 27.42 28.64 8.49
C THR A 900 27.83 27.18 8.37
N HIS A 901 27.35 26.51 7.33
CA HIS A 901 27.73 25.14 7.02
C HIS A 901 29.23 24.97 6.86
N GLN A 902 29.87 25.83 6.03
CA GLN A 902 31.32 25.81 5.78
C GLN A 902 32.13 26.05 7.04
N ALA A 903 31.72 27.03 7.87
CA ALA A 903 32.36 27.30 9.13
C ALA A 903 32.28 26.11 10.09
N GLN A 904 31.13 25.52 10.22
CA GLN A 904 30.93 24.31 11.05
C GLN A 904 31.72 23.12 10.54
N GLN A 905 31.76 22.90 9.20
CA GLN A 905 32.49 21.80 8.59
C GLN A 905 34.02 21.95 8.85
N ALA A 906 34.56 23.15 8.66
CA ALA A 906 35.96 23.43 8.96
C ALA A 906 36.28 23.20 10.46
N ALA A 907 35.39 23.65 11.35
CA ALA A 907 35.57 23.51 12.78
C ALA A 907 35.61 22.05 13.24
N LEU A 908 34.67 21.20 12.79
CA LEU A 908 34.64 19.80 13.19
C LEU A 908 35.84 18.99 12.66
N ILE A 909 36.31 19.31 11.44
CA ILE A 909 37.49 18.66 10.88
C ILE A 909 38.72 19.03 11.70
N LYS A 910 38.90 20.30 12.01
CA LYS A 910 39.99 20.77 12.89
C LYS A 910 39.93 20.12 14.27
N GLN A 911 38.74 20.05 14.88
CA GLN A 911 38.49 19.39 16.16
C GLN A 911 38.92 17.91 16.15
N ALA A 912 38.70 17.20 15.08
CA ALA A 912 39.09 15.79 14.96
C ALA A 912 40.61 15.58 15.09
N PHE A 913 41.44 16.53 14.69
CA PHE A 913 42.90 16.46 14.75
C PHE A 913 43.52 17.18 15.94
N GLU A 914 42.90 18.25 16.43
CA GLU A 914 43.49 19.13 17.41
C GLU A 914 42.81 19.06 18.80
N GLY A 915 41.53 18.53 18.85
CA GLY A 915 40.70 18.45 20.05
C GLY A 915 41.20 17.48 21.10
#